data_de3f694a450200ccb702988617ef7675
#
_entry.id   de3f694a450200ccb702988617ef7675
#
_cell.length_a   1.000
_cell.length_b   1.000
_cell.length_c   1.000
_cell.angle_alpha   90.00
_cell.angle_beta   90.00
_cell.angle_gamma   90.00
#
_symmetry.space_group_name_H-M   'P 1'
#
loop_
_entity.id
_entity.type
_entity.pdbx_description
1 polymer ?
#
loop_
_entity_poly.entity_id
_entity_poly.type
_entity_poly.pdbx_seq_one_letter_code
_entity_poly.pdbx_strand_id
1 'polypeptide(L)'
;LLYHVLCLTLTEVSAHTVELNEMFGQIQSPGYPDSYPSDSEVTWNITVPEGFRVQLYFMHFNLESSYLCEYDYVKVETEDQVLATFCGRETTDTEQTPGQEVVLSPGSFMSVTFRSDFSNEERFTGFDAHYMAVDVDECKEREDEELSCDHYCHNYIGGYYCSCRFGYILHTDNRTCRVECSGNLFTQRTGTITSPDYPNPYPKSSECSYTIDLEEGFMVTLQFEDIFDIEDHPEVPCPYDYIKIKAGSKVWGPFCGEKSPEPISTQSHSIQILFRSDNSGENRGWRLSYRAAGNECPKLQPPVYGKIEPSQAVYSFKDQVLISCDTGYKVLKVLGKTDKLSPWKCEGRGWRQTESVQGVTMQLVDCGVPAVLKHGLVTFSTRNNLTTYKSEIRYSCQQPYYKMLHNTTGVYTCSAHGTWTNEVLKRSLPTCLPVCGQPSRALPNLVKRIIGGRNAELGLFPWQALIVVEDTSRIPNDKWFGSGALLSESWILTAAHVLRSQDHVTVYLGLHDVRDKSGAVNSSAARVVLHPDFNIQNYNHDIALVQLQEPVPLGAHVMPICLPRPEPEGPAPHMLGLVAGWGISNPNVTVDVLQYVKLPVVSHAECKASYESRSGNYSVTENMFCAGYYEGGKDTCLGDSGGAFVIFDEMSQRWVAQGLVSWGGPEECGSKQVYGVYTKVSNYVDWLLEEMNSPRGVREL
;
A
#
# COMPACT_ATOMS: atom_id res chain seq x y z
N LEU A 1 -49.14 -16.37 70.20
CA LEU A 1 -47.72 -16.17 70.40
C LEU A 1 -47.13 -15.78 69.04
N LEU A 2 -46.85 -14.49 68.83
CA LEU A 2 -46.23 -13.92 67.64
C LEU A 2 -44.74 -14.15 67.72
N TYR A 3 -44.19 -14.67 66.61
CA TYR A 3 -42.74 -14.58 66.29
C TYR A 3 -42.58 -13.58 65.10
N HIS A 4 -41.98 -12.43 65.41
CA HIS A 4 -41.45 -11.53 64.38
C HIS A 4 -40.17 -12.16 63.80
N VAL A 5 -40.21 -12.47 62.54
CA VAL A 5 -39.00 -12.76 61.73
C VAL A 5 -38.55 -11.45 61.15
N LEU A 6 -37.38 -10.98 61.61
CA LEU A 6 -36.68 -9.84 60.99
C LEU A 6 -36.05 -10.34 59.67
N CYS A 7 -36.58 -9.88 58.56
CA CYS A 7 -36.00 -10.11 57.25
C CYS A 7 -34.90 -9.07 57.05
N LEU A 8 -33.65 -9.46 57.22
CA LEU A 8 -32.50 -8.68 56.78
C LEU A 8 -32.46 -8.77 55.25
N THR A 9 -32.85 -7.70 54.56
CA THR A 9 -32.60 -7.52 53.15
C THR A 9 -31.10 -7.28 52.95
N LEU A 10 -30.39 -8.31 52.56
CA LEU A 10 -29.09 -8.17 51.90
C LEU A 10 -29.33 -7.47 50.57
N THR A 11 -28.89 -6.23 50.47
CA THR A 11 -28.73 -5.56 49.17
C THR A 11 -27.63 -6.29 48.44
N GLU A 12 -27.99 -7.12 47.48
CA GLU A 12 -27.05 -7.66 46.52
C GLU A 12 -26.46 -6.49 45.74
N VAL A 13 -25.16 -6.28 45.84
CA VAL A 13 -24.39 -5.45 44.93
C VAL A 13 -24.56 -6.09 43.55
N SER A 14 -25.27 -5.42 42.65
CA SER A 14 -25.49 -5.91 41.28
C SER A 14 -24.20 -5.69 40.48
N ALA A 15 -23.32 -6.67 40.51
CA ALA A 15 -22.19 -6.68 39.60
C ALA A 15 -22.71 -6.69 38.17
N HIS A 16 -22.42 -5.64 37.40
CA HIS A 16 -22.83 -5.51 36.01
C HIS A 16 -21.70 -5.91 35.08
N THR A 17 -21.91 -7.00 34.35
CA THR A 17 -20.92 -7.45 33.32
C THR A 17 -21.38 -7.01 31.94
N VAL A 18 -20.48 -6.41 31.17
CA VAL A 18 -20.68 -5.97 29.82
C VAL A 18 -19.76 -6.76 28.88
N GLU A 19 -20.33 -7.43 27.91
CA GLU A 19 -19.57 -8.18 26.89
C GLU A 19 -19.31 -7.28 25.68
N LEU A 20 -18.04 -7.16 25.28
CA LEU A 20 -17.56 -6.33 24.18
C LEU A 20 -16.81 -7.21 23.17
N ASN A 21 -17.34 -7.29 21.95
CA ASN A 21 -16.80 -8.15 20.90
C ASN A 21 -16.37 -7.36 19.65
N GLU A 22 -16.25 -6.05 19.76
CA GLU A 22 -15.83 -5.19 18.66
C GLU A 22 -14.30 -5.08 18.60
N MET A 23 -13.77 -4.78 17.42
CA MET A 23 -12.31 -4.63 17.21
C MET A 23 -11.72 -3.41 17.93
N PHE A 24 -12.52 -2.47 18.33
CA PHE A 24 -12.13 -1.29 19.10
C PHE A 24 -13.34 -0.72 19.83
N GLY A 25 -13.10 -0.02 20.90
CA GLY A 25 -14.18 0.59 21.66
C GLY A 25 -13.68 1.49 22.80
N GLN A 26 -14.63 2.01 23.54
CA GLN A 26 -14.41 2.87 24.69
C GLN A 26 -15.15 2.30 25.90
N ILE A 27 -14.51 2.32 27.03
CA ILE A 27 -15.08 1.96 28.33
C ILE A 27 -14.87 3.10 29.32
N GLN A 28 -15.87 3.39 30.10
CA GLN A 28 -15.88 4.53 31.04
C GLN A 28 -16.46 4.11 32.38
N SER A 29 -15.92 4.67 33.45
CA SER A 29 -16.51 4.47 34.76
C SER A 29 -17.96 5.00 34.80
N PRO A 30 -18.84 4.40 35.63
CA PRO A 30 -20.21 4.88 35.78
C PRO A 30 -20.25 6.36 36.13
N GLY A 31 -21.04 7.15 35.42
CA GLY A 31 -21.21 8.59 35.65
C GLY A 31 -20.16 9.49 34.99
N TYR A 32 -19.10 8.96 34.39
CA TYR A 32 -18.09 9.79 33.70
C TYR A 32 -18.71 10.75 32.66
N PRO A 33 -18.31 12.03 32.61
CA PRO A 33 -17.21 12.71 33.32
C PRO A 33 -17.55 13.26 34.70
N ASP A 34 -18.75 13.01 35.24
CA ASP A 34 -19.11 13.32 36.62
C ASP A 34 -18.48 12.25 37.55
N SER A 35 -18.62 12.50 38.89
CA SER A 35 -18.11 11.55 39.88
C SER A 35 -18.83 10.19 39.78
N TYR A 36 -18.06 9.12 39.86
CA TYR A 36 -18.64 7.78 39.95
C TYR A 36 -19.35 7.52 41.27
N PRO A 37 -20.41 6.71 41.29
CA PRO A 37 -21.11 6.34 42.51
C PRO A 37 -20.27 5.38 43.37
N SER A 38 -20.46 5.41 44.70
CA SER A 38 -19.95 4.42 45.63
C SER A 38 -20.65 3.06 45.47
N ASP A 39 -20.09 2.01 46.07
CA ASP A 39 -20.61 0.63 46.02
C ASP A 39 -20.90 0.12 44.58
N SER A 40 -20.06 0.46 43.62
CA SER A 40 -20.25 0.10 42.24
C SER A 40 -19.21 -0.94 41.80
N GLU A 41 -19.68 -1.93 41.06
CA GLU A 41 -18.80 -2.90 40.41
C GLU A 41 -19.28 -3.14 38.97
N VAL A 42 -18.41 -2.85 38.02
CA VAL A 42 -18.66 -3.08 36.59
C VAL A 42 -17.48 -3.79 35.98
N THR A 43 -17.78 -4.85 35.29
CA THR A 43 -16.76 -5.64 34.54
C THR A 43 -17.05 -5.57 33.05
N TRP A 44 -16.05 -5.25 32.26
CA TRP A 44 -16.09 -5.31 30.79
C TRP A 44 -15.23 -6.49 30.34
N ASN A 45 -15.85 -7.46 29.72
CA ASN A 45 -15.17 -8.58 29.07
C ASN A 45 -14.98 -8.25 27.60
N ILE A 46 -13.75 -8.03 27.22
CA ILE A 46 -13.37 -7.64 25.86
C ILE A 46 -12.81 -8.88 25.16
N THR A 47 -13.48 -9.31 24.09
CA THR A 47 -13.06 -10.46 23.30
C THR A 47 -12.86 -10.01 21.86
N VAL A 48 -11.67 -10.25 21.34
CA VAL A 48 -11.35 -10.01 19.93
C VAL A 48 -11.16 -11.34 19.21
N PRO A 49 -11.22 -11.40 17.88
CA PRO A 49 -11.01 -12.64 17.13
C PRO A 49 -9.64 -13.28 17.42
N GLU A 50 -9.56 -14.60 17.24
CA GLU A 50 -8.27 -15.31 17.28
C GLU A 50 -7.28 -14.68 16.29
N GLY A 51 -5.99 -14.63 16.65
CA GLY A 51 -4.95 -13.92 15.89
C GLY A 51 -4.78 -12.44 16.28
N PHE A 52 -5.58 -11.95 17.21
CA PHE A 52 -5.46 -10.61 17.76
C PHE A 52 -5.30 -10.61 19.26
N ARG A 53 -4.72 -9.53 19.80
CA ARG A 53 -4.62 -9.20 21.22
C ARG A 53 -5.41 -7.94 21.50
N VAL A 54 -5.86 -7.80 22.72
CA VAL A 54 -6.50 -6.56 23.18
C VAL A 54 -5.44 -5.62 23.72
N GLN A 55 -5.43 -4.42 23.15
CA GLN A 55 -4.64 -3.28 23.64
C GLN A 55 -5.56 -2.30 24.31
N LEU A 56 -5.28 -1.97 25.58
CA LEU A 56 -6.05 -1.01 26.40
C LEU A 56 -5.16 0.18 26.77
N TYR A 57 -5.67 1.39 26.65
CA TYR A 57 -5.02 2.60 27.13
C TYR A 57 -6.04 3.60 27.70
N PHE A 58 -5.60 4.42 28.65
CA PHE A 58 -6.45 5.35 29.36
C PHE A 58 -6.25 6.77 28.85
N MET A 59 -7.34 7.46 28.54
CA MET A 59 -7.36 8.87 28.14
C MET A 59 -7.53 9.78 29.34
N HIS A 60 -8.21 9.28 30.37
CA HIS A 60 -8.42 9.96 31.63
C HIS A 60 -8.45 8.94 32.76
N PHE A 61 -7.85 9.30 33.91
CA PHE A 61 -7.85 8.44 35.10
C PHE A 61 -7.76 9.28 36.39
N ASN A 62 -8.73 9.13 37.25
CA ASN A 62 -8.82 9.85 38.52
C ASN A 62 -9.74 9.08 39.50
N LEU A 63 -9.14 8.15 40.23
CA LEU A 63 -9.82 7.36 41.25
C LEU A 63 -9.33 7.73 42.64
N GLU A 64 -10.03 7.24 43.68
CA GLU A 64 -9.58 7.34 45.04
C GLU A 64 -8.22 6.67 45.24
N SER A 65 -7.40 7.34 46.07
CA SER A 65 -6.04 6.83 46.39
C SER A 65 -6.13 5.90 47.60
N SER A 66 -5.58 4.71 47.49
CA SER A 66 -5.53 3.76 48.60
C SER A 66 -4.27 2.91 48.57
N TYR A 67 -3.87 2.40 49.73
CA TYR A 67 -2.70 1.54 49.86
C TYR A 67 -2.90 0.24 49.04
N LEU A 68 -2.05 0.01 48.04
CA LEU A 68 -2.14 -1.15 47.13
C LEU A 68 -3.52 -1.30 46.43
N CYS A 69 -4.21 -0.19 46.18
CA CYS A 69 -5.52 -0.17 45.53
C CYS A 69 -6.58 -1.02 46.26
N GLU A 70 -6.65 -0.92 47.61
CA GLU A 70 -7.58 -1.73 48.43
C GLU A 70 -9.04 -1.28 48.33
N TYR A 71 -9.28 0.02 48.04
CA TYR A 71 -10.63 0.61 48.02
C TYR A 71 -11.16 0.65 46.60
N ASP A 72 -10.87 1.71 45.87
CA ASP A 72 -11.32 1.92 44.50
C ASP A 72 -10.22 1.53 43.53
N TYR A 73 -10.55 0.73 42.52
CA TYR A 73 -9.56 0.31 41.54
C TYR A 73 -10.16 0.01 40.18
N VAL A 74 -9.28 0.03 39.18
CA VAL A 74 -9.48 -0.64 37.88
C VAL A 74 -8.49 -1.79 37.78
N LYS A 75 -9.00 -2.99 37.75
CA LYS A 75 -8.20 -4.21 37.57
C LYS A 75 -8.33 -4.71 36.14
N VAL A 76 -7.21 -4.95 35.51
CA VAL A 76 -7.12 -5.53 34.16
C VAL A 76 -6.54 -6.92 34.29
N GLU A 77 -7.27 -7.92 33.79
CA GLU A 77 -6.88 -9.31 33.94
C GLU A 77 -7.26 -10.16 32.71
N THR A 78 -6.71 -11.33 32.64
CA THR A 78 -7.13 -12.41 31.75
C THR A 78 -7.67 -13.55 32.59
N GLU A 79 -8.09 -14.67 31.99
CA GLU A 79 -8.56 -15.84 32.74
C GLU A 79 -7.51 -16.36 33.73
N ASP A 80 -6.22 -16.24 33.41
CA ASP A 80 -5.12 -16.87 34.15
C ASP A 80 -4.30 -15.89 35.00
N GLN A 81 -4.32 -14.58 34.71
CA GLN A 81 -3.44 -13.61 35.39
C GLN A 81 -3.98 -12.20 35.44
N VAL A 82 -3.60 -11.47 36.47
CA VAL A 82 -3.79 -10.02 36.57
C VAL A 82 -2.68 -9.33 35.81
N LEU A 83 -3.04 -8.50 34.82
CA LEU A 83 -2.11 -7.73 34.01
C LEU A 83 -1.71 -6.43 34.67
N ALA A 84 -2.69 -5.73 35.27
CA ALA A 84 -2.47 -4.48 35.98
C ALA A 84 -3.61 -4.21 36.96
N THR A 85 -3.32 -3.41 38.00
CA THR A 85 -4.33 -2.83 38.89
C THR A 85 -3.98 -1.36 39.09
N PHE A 86 -4.92 -0.49 38.83
CA PHE A 86 -4.72 0.95 38.85
C PHE A 86 -5.66 1.63 39.84
N CYS A 87 -5.16 2.61 40.56
CA CYS A 87 -5.93 3.48 41.45
C CYS A 87 -5.21 4.82 41.64
N GLY A 88 -5.83 5.78 42.33
CA GLY A 88 -5.23 7.04 42.66
C GLY A 88 -5.21 8.06 41.50
N ARG A 89 -4.40 9.11 41.69
CA ARG A 89 -4.22 10.21 40.71
C ARG A 89 -2.77 10.32 40.20
N GLU A 90 -1.81 9.89 41.00
CA GLU A 90 -0.38 9.94 40.69
C GLU A 90 0.26 8.60 41.10
N THR A 91 1.23 8.14 40.34
CA THR A 91 1.97 6.90 40.64
C THR A 91 2.90 7.14 41.81
N THR A 92 2.76 6.31 42.85
CA THR A 92 3.56 6.31 44.07
C THR A 92 4.17 4.91 44.30
N ASP A 93 4.84 4.69 45.46
CA ASP A 93 5.37 3.36 45.83
C ASP A 93 4.26 2.33 46.09
N THR A 94 3.01 2.74 46.31
CA THR A 94 1.89 1.89 46.69
C THR A 94 0.63 2.04 45.82
N GLU A 95 0.64 2.98 44.90
CA GLU A 95 -0.44 3.28 43.98
C GLU A 95 0.11 3.36 42.56
N GLN A 96 -0.60 2.78 41.63
CA GLN A 96 -0.21 2.80 40.24
C GLN A 96 -1.33 3.40 39.37
N THR A 97 -1.06 4.51 38.73
CA THR A 97 -1.94 5.07 37.71
C THR A 97 -1.49 4.58 36.33
N PRO A 98 -2.39 4.44 35.34
CA PRO A 98 -2.02 3.96 34.03
C PRO A 98 -1.12 4.92 33.25
N GLY A 99 -1.15 6.23 33.52
CA GLY A 99 -0.35 7.23 32.83
C GLY A 99 -0.46 7.14 31.30
N GLN A 100 0.68 6.96 30.63
CA GLN A 100 0.79 6.71 29.18
C GLN A 100 1.01 5.23 28.85
N GLU A 101 0.90 4.36 29.83
CA GLU A 101 1.12 2.93 29.64
C GLU A 101 -0.04 2.30 28.87
N VAL A 102 0.33 1.34 28.06
CA VAL A 102 -0.60 0.52 27.27
C VAL A 102 -0.59 -0.89 27.83
N VAL A 103 -1.76 -1.37 28.25
CA VAL A 103 -1.90 -2.75 28.70
C VAL A 103 -2.24 -3.62 27.50
N LEU A 104 -1.43 -4.66 27.28
CA LEU A 104 -1.61 -5.61 26.19
C LEU A 104 -1.94 -6.99 26.76
N SER A 105 -3.02 -7.60 26.28
CA SER A 105 -3.36 -8.96 26.66
C SER A 105 -2.41 -9.98 26.01
N PRO A 106 -2.10 -11.10 26.65
CA PRO A 106 -1.35 -12.19 26.03
C PRO A 106 -2.13 -12.90 24.92
N GLY A 107 -3.45 -12.88 24.97
CA GLY A 107 -4.35 -13.52 24.01
C GLY A 107 -5.51 -12.62 23.59
N SER A 108 -6.55 -13.22 23.02
CA SER A 108 -7.72 -12.53 22.45
C SER A 108 -8.75 -12.03 23.47
N PHE A 109 -8.48 -12.23 24.75
CA PHE A 109 -9.40 -11.88 25.84
C PHE A 109 -8.75 -10.95 26.88
N MET A 110 -9.51 -9.99 27.36
CA MET A 110 -9.15 -9.10 28.47
C MET A 110 -10.40 -8.73 29.25
N SER A 111 -10.35 -8.87 30.55
CA SER A 111 -11.39 -8.41 31.47
C SER A 111 -10.92 -7.16 32.21
N VAL A 112 -11.73 -6.15 32.25
CA VAL A 112 -11.49 -4.88 32.97
C VAL A 112 -12.57 -4.73 34.01
N THR A 113 -12.20 -4.74 35.29
CA THR A 113 -13.13 -4.57 36.40
C THR A 113 -12.87 -3.25 37.11
N PHE A 114 -13.85 -2.40 37.08
CA PHE A 114 -13.92 -1.22 37.94
C PHE A 114 -14.69 -1.54 39.21
N ARG A 115 -14.14 -1.16 40.34
CA ARG A 115 -14.83 -1.26 41.63
C ARG A 115 -14.61 -0.01 42.45
N SER A 116 -15.68 0.47 43.08
CA SER A 116 -15.65 1.49 44.12
C SER A 116 -16.20 0.95 45.43
N ASP A 117 -15.63 1.40 46.53
CA ASP A 117 -16.07 1.02 47.87
C ASP A 117 -17.31 1.83 48.31
N PHE A 118 -17.67 1.73 49.58
CA PHE A 118 -18.91 2.32 50.14
C PHE A 118 -18.81 3.83 50.40
N SER A 119 -17.62 4.43 50.35
CA SER A 119 -17.40 5.84 50.69
C SER A 119 -16.37 6.50 49.80
N ASN A 120 -16.73 7.62 49.19
CA ASN A 120 -15.82 8.52 48.52
C ASN A 120 -15.76 9.85 49.30
N GLU A 121 -14.62 10.13 49.95
CA GLU A 121 -14.45 11.37 50.73
C GLU A 121 -14.36 12.62 49.86
N GLU A 122 -13.89 12.46 48.61
CA GLU A 122 -13.77 13.50 47.58
C GLU A 122 -14.57 13.12 46.33
N ARG A 123 -14.64 14.04 45.36
CA ARG A 123 -15.25 13.77 44.06
C ARG A 123 -14.18 13.29 43.08
N PHE A 124 -14.23 12.03 42.76
CA PHE A 124 -13.36 11.41 41.74
C PHE A 124 -14.13 11.20 40.42
N THR A 125 -13.55 11.62 39.33
CA THR A 125 -14.22 11.61 38.02
C THR A 125 -14.13 10.25 37.31
N GLY A 126 -13.42 9.29 37.87
CA GLY A 126 -13.29 7.95 37.28
C GLY A 126 -12.30 7.86 36.13
N PHE A 127 -12.62 7.09 35.14
CA PHE A 127 -11.74 6.88 34.03
C PHE A 127 -12.48 6.88 32.69
N ASP A 128 -11.70 7.16 31.64
CA ASP A 128 -12.03 6.99 30.22
C ASP A 128 -10.91 6.21 29.55
N ALA A 129 -11.22 5.03 29.07
CA ALA A 129 -10.25 4.15 28.44
C ALA A 129 -10.74 3.66 27.08
N HIS A 130 -9.80 3.42 26.20
CA HIS A 130 -10.05 2.90 24.87
C HIS A 130 -9.34 1.57 24.69
N TYR A 131 -9.98 0.67 24.01
CA TYR A 131 -9.36 -0.59 23.62
C TYR A 131 -9.38 -0.78 22.10
N MET A 132 -8.41 -1.53 21.62
CA MET A 132 -8.34 -1.92 20.21
C MET A 132 -7.68 -3.29 20.05
N ALA A 133 -8.09 -4.00 19.01
CA ALA A 133 -7.45 -5.24 18.60
C ALA A 133 -6.14 -4.96 17.87
N VAL A 134 -5.09 -5.65 18.27
CA VAL A 134 -3.76 -5.57 17.63
C VAL A 134 -3.38 -6.95 17.12
N ASP A 135 -2.92 -7.01 15.89
CA ASP A 135 -2.50 -8.24 15.23
C ASP A 135 -1.31 -8.90 15.94
N VAL A 136 -1.35 -10.21 16.03
CA VAL A 136 -0.25 -11.03 16.57
C VAL A 136 0.66 -11.43 15.42
N ASP A 137 1.95 -11.14 15.51
CA ASP A 137 2.92 -11.65 14.53
C ASP A 137 3.35 -13.07 14.92
N GLU A 138 2.57 -14.07 14.48
CA GLU A 138 2.83 -15.47 14.82
C GLU A 138 4.18 -15.97 14.28
N CYS A 139 4.72 -15.31 13.27
CA CYS A 139 6.02 -15.68 12.74
C CYS A 139 7.20 -15.27 13.63
N LYS A 140 6.99 -14.33 14.58
CA LYS A 140 8.04 -13.83 15.49
C LYS A 140 7.89 -14.34 16.92
N GLU A 141 6.66 -14.60 17.36
CA GLU A 141 6.36 -14.80 18.78
C GLU A 141 6.24 -16.26 19.18
N ARG A 142 6.32 -17.22 18.25
CA ARG A 142 6.24 -18.66 18.56
C ARG A 142 7.61 -19.26 18.86
N GLU A 143 7.80 -19.72 20.08
CA GLU A 143 8.98 -20.45 20.54
C GLU A 143 8.86 -21.99 20.32
N ASP A 144 7.70 -22.51 19.93
CA ASP A 144 7.47 -23.94 19.74
C ASP A 144 7.93 -24.40 18.34
N GLU A 145 9.06 -25.13 18.30
CA GLU A 145 9.61 -25.73 17.06
C GLU A 145 8.63 -26.68 16.34
N GLU A 146 7.71 -27.34 17.07
CA GLU A 146 6.70 -28.23 16.48
C GLU A 146 5.64 -27.51 15.65
N LEU A 147 5.48 -26.19 15.84
CA LEU A 147 4.47 -25.38 15.17
C LEU A 147 5.03 -24.41 14.13
N SER A 148 6.33 -24.43 13.87
CA SER A 148 6.99 -23.54 12.90
C SER A 148 6.80 -24.00 11.46
N CYS A 149 6.87 -23.05 10.50
CA CYS A 149 6.92 -23.36 9.07
C CYS A 149 8.29 -23.95 8.69
N ASP A 150 8.32 -24.95 7.85
CA ASP A 150 9.58 -25.55 7.38
C ASP A 150 10.49 -24.54 6.64
N HIS A 151 9.92 -23.62 5.85
CA HIS A 151 10.70 -22.68 5.07
C HIS A 151 10.37 -21.22 5.39
N TYR A 152 9.25 -20.71 4.91
CA TYR A 152 8.89 -19.30 5.07
C TYR A 152 7.57 -19.16 5.81
N CYS A 153 7.58 -18.32 6.81
CA CYS A 153 6.37 -17.90 7.52
C CYS A 153 6.00 -16.49 7.06
N HIS A 154 4.73 -16.28 6.79
CA HIS A 154 4.18 -15.00 6.35
C HIS A 154 3.04 -14.60 7.26
N ASN A 155 3.26 -13.58 8.06
CA ASN A 155 2.22 -12.99 8.88
C ASN A 155 1.27 -12.14 8.02
N TYR A 156 -0.01 -12.17 8.33
CA TYR A 156 -1.02 -11.25 7.80
C TYR A 156 -2.03 -10.93 8.91
N ILE A 157 -2.79 -9.87 8.74
CA ILE A 157 -3.73 -9.42 9.77
C ILE A 157 -4.72 -10.53 10.13
N GLY A 158 -4.64 -11.03 11.37
CA GLY A 158 -5.48 -12.09 11.92
C GLY A 158 -4.96 -13.51 11.69
N GLY A 159 -3.68 -13.71 11.33
CA GLY A 159 -3.09 -15.03 11.21
C GLY A 159 -1.81 -15.09 10.38
N TYR A 160 -1.39 -16.30 10.05
CA TYR A 160 -0.20 -16.54 9.23
C TYR A 160 -0.41 -17.68 8.24
N TYR A 161 0.49 -17.80 7.27
CA TYR A 161 0.57 -18.97 6.40
C TYR A 161 2.02 -19.31 6.12
N CYS A 162 2.26 -20.61 5.87
CA CYS A 162 3.56 -21.10 5.46
C CYS A 162 3.69 -21.14 3.94
N SER A 163 4.87 -20.89 3.45
CA SER A 163 5.21 -21.11 2.05
C SER A 163 6.54 -21.81 1.91
N CYS A 164 6.71 -22.49 0.78
CA CYS A 164 7.91 -23.24 0.49
C CYS A 164 8.82 -22.47 -0.46
N ARG A 165 10.14 -22.69 -0.37
CA ARG A 165 11.10 -22.20 -1.35
C ARG A 165 10.81 -22.82 -2.71
N PHE A 166 11.33 -22.20 -3.75
CA PHE A 166 11.14 -22.70 -5.12
C PHE A 166 11.56 -24.17 -5.25
N GLY A 167 10.71 -25.00 -5.86
CA GLY A 167 10.92 -26.45 -6.02
C GLY A 167 10.30 -27.32 -4.92
N TYR A 168 9.67 -26.72 -3.93
CA TYR A 168 8.95 -27.43 -2.86
C TYR A 168 7.47 -27.11 -2.89
N ILE A 169 6.66 -28.10 -2.50
CA ILE A 169 5.19 -27.95 -2.38
C ILE A 169 4.82 -28.04 -0.91
N LEU A 170 3.93 -27.16 -0.49
CA LEU A 170 3.35 -27.19 0.82
C LEU A 170 2.47 -28.44 0.98
N HIS A 171 2.71 -29.21 2.02
CA HIS A 171 1.93 -30.42 2.33
C HIS A 171 0.52 -30.07 2.85
N THR A 172 -0.34 -31.08 2.96
CA THR A 172 -1.75 -30.92 3.41
C THR A 172 -1.89 -30.48 4.87
N ASP A 173 -0.81 -30.51 5.66
CA ASP A 173 -0.75 -29.93 7.00
C ASP A 173 -0.54 -28.41 6.99
N ASN A 174 -0.40 -27.80 5.82
CA ASN A 174 -0.14 -26.37 5.59
C ASN A 174 1.14 -25.83 6.25
N ARG A 175 2.14 -26.68 6.52
CA ARG A 175 3.34 -26.32 7.28
C ARG A 175 4.61 -26.93 6.75
N THR A 176 4.58 -28.23 6.44
CA THR A 176 5.74 -28.95 5.96
C THR A 176 5.89 -28.82 4.45
N CYS A 177 7.13 -28.73 3.99
CA CYS A 177 7.47 -28.56 2.60
C CYS A 177 8.07 -29.85 2.03
N ARG A 178 7.46 -30.37 0.97
CA ARG A 178 7.95 -31.57 0.28
C ARG A 178 8.46 -31.21 -1.11
N VAL A 179 9.49 -31.91 -1.53
CA VAL A 179 9.98 -31.80 -2.90
C VAL A 179 9.07 -32.57 -3.85
N GLU A 180 8.53 -31.92 -4.85
CA GLU A 180 7.89 -32.58 -5.97
C GLU A 180 8.96 -33.01 -6.95
N CYS A 181 9.54 -34.19 -6.74
CA CYS A 181 10.59 -34.76 -7.56
C CYS A 181 10.12 -35.98 -8.38
N SER A 182 8.83 -36.26 -8.39
CA SER A 182 8.25 -37.36 -9.15
C SER A 182 7.71 -36.90 -10.50
N GLY A 183 7.75 -37.80 -11.50
CA GLY A 183 7.21 -37.54 -12.83
C GLY A 183 8.14 -36.77 -13.76
N ASN A 184 9.39 -36.58 -13.42
CA ASN A 184 10.39 -35.98 -14.30
C ASN A 184 10.69 -36.90 -15.47
N LEU A 185 10.32 -36.48 -16.68
CA LEU A 185 10.54 -37.20 -17.92
C LEU A 185 11.72 -36.57 -18.71
N PHE A 186 12.74 -37.36 -18.95
CA PHE A 186 13.94 -36.99 -19.75
C PHE A 186 13.84 -37.63 -21.10
N THR A 187 13.71 -36.83 -22.15
CA THR A 187 13.58 -37.26 -23.53
C THR A 187 14.83 -36.92 -24.34
N GLN A 188 15.82 -36.28 -23.73
CA GLN A 188 17.11 -35.99 -24.35
C GLN A 188 18.06 -37.17 -24.24
N ARG A 189 19.03 -37.29 -25.17
CA ARG A 189 19.93 -38.43 -25.25
C ARG A 189 21.14 -38.34 -24.34
N THR A 190 21.38 -37.21 -23.79
CA THR A 190 22.38 -36.95 -22.75
C THR A 190 21.78 -36.03 -21.71
N GLY A 191 22.13 -36.22 -20.48
CA GLY A 191 21.68 -35.35 -19.42
C GLY A 191 22.30 -35.75 -18.11
N THR A 192 22.00 -34.95 -17.11
CA THR A 192 22.39 -35.16 -15.74
C THR A 192 21.14 -35.12 -14.86
N ILE A 193 21.05 -36.07 -13.95
CA ILE A 193 19.98 -36.18 -12.95
C ILE A 193 20.64 -36.16 -11.59
N THR A 194 20.09 -35.43 -10.66
CA THR A 194 20.61 -35.31 -9.30
C THR A 194 19.52 -35.65 -8.28
N SER A 195 19.93 -36.05 -7.10
CA SER A 195 19.04 -35.96 -5.95
C SER A 195 18.58 -34.51 -5.73
N PRO A 196 17.42 -34.28 -5.10
CA PRO A 196 17.00 -32.95 -4.73
C PRO A 196 18.08 -32.23 -3.92
N ASP A 197 18.21 -30.91 -4.11
CA ASP A 197 19.16 -30.02 -3.42
C ASP A 197 20.66 -30.33 -3.55
N TYR A 198 21.03 -31.35 -4.36
CA TYR A 198 22.44 -31.66 -4.60
C TYR A 198 23.24 -30.41 -5.05
N PRO A 199 24.44 -30.13 -4.51
CA PRO A 199 25.27 -30.92 -3.61
C PRO A 199 25.04 -30.70 -2.10
N ASN A 200 23.98 -30.01 -1.73
CA ASN A 200 23.55 -29.91 -0.32
C ASN A 200 22.83 -31.19 0.09
N PRO A 201 22.65 -31.45 1.40
CA PRO A 201 21.90 -32.60 1.86
C PRO A 201 20.51 -32.70 1.23
N TYR A 202 20.13 -33.88 0.80
CA TYR A 202 18.81 -34.10 0.23
C TYR A 202 17.71 -34.05 1.30
N PRO A 203 16.50 -33.63 0.94
CA PRO A 203 15.37 -33.55 1.88
C PRO A 203 14.97 -34.92 2.40
N LYS A 204 14.59 -34.96 3.68
CA LYS A 204 14.03 -36.13 4.36
C LYS A 204 12.67 -36.51 3.75
N SER A 205 12.27 -37.77 3.92
CA SER A 205 10.98 -38.30 3.46
C SER A 205 10.68 -38.05 1.97
N SER A 206 11.72 -38.06 1.11
CA SER A 206 11.60 -37.86 -0.32
C SER A 206 11.31 -39.19 -1.04
N GLU A 207 10.42 -39.17 -2.03
CA GLU A 207 10.18 -40.27 -2.93
C GLU A 207 10.17 -39.72 -4.38
N CYS A 208 11.31 -39.83 -5.05
CA CYS A 208 11.53 -39.24 -6.36
C CYS A 208 11.57 -40.32 -7.44
N SER A 209 10.82 -40.09 -8.51
CA SER A 209 10.82 -40.95 -9.68
C SER A 209 11.24 -40.16 -10.93
N TYR A 210 12.32 -40.57 -11.53
CA TYR A 210 12.86 -39.98 -12.78
C TYR A 210 12.75 -41.03 -13.90
N THR A 211 12.23 -40.62 -15.05
CA THR A 211 12.07 -41.49 -16.20
C THR A 211 12.87 -40.93 -17.36
N ILE A 212 13.80 -41.71 -17.88
CA ILE A 212 14.48 -41.46 -19.17
C ILE A 212 13.73 -42.29 -20.20
N ASP A 213 13.07 -41.63 -21.17
CA ASP A 213 12.32 -42.32 -22.22
C ASP A 213 12.71 -41.79 -23.57
N LEU A 214 13.42 -42.61 -24.31
CA LEU A 214 13.95 -42.31 -25.63
C LEU A 214 13.28 -43.17 -26.69
N GLU A 215 13.45 -42.81 -27.94
CA GLU A 215 12.93 -43.60 -29.06
C GLU A 215 13.55 -45.00 -29.08
N GLU A 216 12.78 -45.98 -29.49
CA GLU A 216 13.21 -47.36 -29.68
C GLU A 216 14.42 -47.44 -30.66
N GLY A 217 15.47 -48.15 -30.23
CA GLY A 217 16.74 -48.25 -30.97
C GLY A 217 17.93 -47.53 -30.34
N PHE A 218 17.71 -46.77 -29.25
CA PHE A 218 18.78 -46.21 -28.43
C PHE A 218 19.09 -47.10 -27.24
N MET A 219 20.38 -47.10 -26.84
CA MET A 219 20.86 -47.74 -25.61
C MET A 219 21.44 -46.68 -24.69
N VAL A 220 20.92 -46.60 -23.47
CA VAL A 220 21.36 -45.64 -22.48
C VAL A 220 22.41 -46.27 -21.57
N THR A 221 23.50 -45.54 -21.36
CA THR A 221 24.53 -45.84 -20.36
C THR A 221 24.40 -44.78 -19.25
N LEU A 222 24.43 -45.25 -18.01
CA LEU A 222 24.35 -44.43 -16.82
C LEU A 222 25.68 -44.43 -16.09
N GLN A 223 26.12 -43.27 -15.62
CA GLN A 223 27.36 -43.13 -14.86
C GLN A 223 27.13 -42.19 -13.67
N PHE A 224 27.37 -42.69 -12.47
CA PHE A 224 27.38 -41.86 -11.28
C PHE A 224 28.69 -41.07 -11.22
N GLU A 225 28.59 -39.85 -10.72
CA GLU A 225 29.76 -38.97 -10.54
C GLU A 225 30.44 -39.24 -9.18
N ASP A 226 31.56 -38.57 -8.91
CA ASP A 226 32.43 -38.86 -7.77
C ASP A 226 31.83 -38.66 -6.39
N ILE A 227 30.81 -37.77 -6.29
CA ILE A 227 30.09 -37.55 -5.04
C ILE A 227 28.83 -38.42 -5.07
N PHE A 228 28.88 -39.50 -4.32
CA PHE A 228 27.77 -40.40 -4.07
C PHE A 228 27.72 -40.63 -2.55
N ASP A 229 26.69 -40.09 -1.89
CA ASP A 229 26.59 -40.05 -0.44
C ASP A 229 25.11 -40.19 -0.07
N ILE A 230 24.71 -41.46 0.14
CA ILE A 230 23.35 -41.85 0.55
C ILE A 230 23.47 -42.61 1.87
N GLU A 231 22.54 -42.35 2.81
CA GLU A 231 22.56 -43.01 4.12
C GLU A 231 22.72 -44.53 4.00
N ASP A 232 23.58 -45.10 4.82
CA ASP A 232 23.93 -46.53 4.80
C ASP A 232 23.82 -47.17 6.17
N HIS A 233 23.83 -48.49 6.21
CA HIS A 233 23.82 -49.30 7.43
C HIS A 233 24.90 -50.38 7.40
N PRO A 234 25.71 -50.52 8.46
CA PRO A 234 26.85 -51.43 8.45
C PRO A 234 26.51 -52.91 8.24
N GLU A 235 25.31 -53.36 8.64
CA GLU A 235 24.94 -54.77 8.62
C GLU A 235 23.81 -55.12 7.63
N VAL A 236 23.01 -54.14 7.22
CA VAL A 236 21.85 -54.38 6.35
C VAL A 236 21.98 -53.54 5.07
N PRO A 237 21.92 -54.11 3.87
CA PRO A 237 22.06 -53.36 2.63
C PRO A 237 20.91 -52.37 2.42
N CYS A 238 21.18 -51.06 2.45
CA CYS A 238 20.30 -49.97 2.14
C CYS A 238 18.89 -50.09 2.77
N PRO A 239 18.77 -50.17 4.11
CA PRO A 239 17.48 -50.32 4.76
C PRO A 239 16.68 -49.03 4.84
N TYR A 240 17.33 -47.91 4.78
CA TYR A 240 16.78 -46.54 4.90
C TYR A 240 16.65 -45.86 3.56
N ASP A 241 17.71 -45.24 3.12
CA ASP A 241 17.77 -44.47 1.87
C ASP A 241 18.37 -45.32 0.75
N TYR A 242 17.84 -45.13 -0.44
CA TYR A 242 18.39 -45.84 -1.60
C TYR A 242 18.01 -45.25 -2.94
N ILE A 243 18.81 -45.55 -3.95
CA ILE A 243 18.49 -45.39 -5.37
C ILE A 243 18.38 -46.76 -6.04
N LYS A 244 17.31 -46.94 -6.82
CA LYS A 244 17.08 -48.13 -7.69
C LYS A 244 16.92 -47.74 -9.12
N ILE A 245 17.45 -48.51 -10.04
CA ILE A 245 17.35 -48.29 -11.45
C ILE A 245 16.65 -49.47 -12.09
N LYS A 246 15.61 -49.23 -12.88
CA LYS A 246 14.83 -50.23 -13.59
C LYS A 246 14.84 -49.97 -15.08
N ALA A 247 15.19 -50.97 -15.87
CA ALA A 247 15.11 -50.92 -17.34
C ALA A 247 14.50 -52.24 -17.85
N GLY A 248 13.26 -52.17 -18.34
CA GLY A 248 12.48 -53.35 -18.69
C GLY A 248 12.32 -54.32 -17.51
N SER A 249 12.80 -55.55 -17.65
CA SER A 249 12.77 -56.55 -16.57
C SER A 249 14.01 -56.54 -15.65
N LYS A 250 15.06 -55.76 -16.00
CA LYS A 250 16.28 -55.65 -15.21
C LYS A 250 16.17 -54.56 -14.16
N VAL A 251 16.65 -54.85 -12.93
CA VAL A 251 16.75 -53.91 -11.84
C VAL A 251 18.16 -53.91 -11.29
N TRP A 252 18.75 -52.73 -11.11
CA TRP A 252 20.03 -52.51 -10.45
C TRP A 252 19.81 -51.78 -9.12
N GLY A 253 20.58 -52.14 -8.12
CA GLY A 253 20.42 -51.64 -6.73
C GLY A 253 19.55 -52.53 -5.86
N PRO A 254 19.16 -52.08 -4.63
CA PRO A 254 19.37 -50.71 -4.10
C PRO A 254 20.84 -50.34 -3.97
N PHE A 255 21.17 -49.05 -4.23
CA PHE A 255 22.48 -48.46 -3.99
C PHE A 255 22.39 -47.43 -2.88
N CYS A 256 23.31 -47.45 -1.90
CA CYS A 256 23.50 -46.54 -0.81
C CYS A 256 24.97 -46.47 -0.39
N GLY A 257 25.33 -45.67 0.59
CA GLY A 257 26.69 -45.49 1.08
C GLY A 257 27.46 -44.41 0.28
N GLU A 258 28.78 -44.40 0.47
CA GLU A 258 29.67 -43.41 -0.14
C GLU A 258 30.34 -43.89 -1.45
N LYS A 259 30.20 -45.17 -1.79
CA LYS A 259 30.83 -45.76 -2.95
C LYS A 259 29.94 -45.64 -4.17
N SER A 260 30.36 -44.81 -5.15
CA SER A 260 29.70 -44.66 -6.44
C SER A 260 29.58 -46.01 -7.17
N PRO A 261 28.40 -46.40 -7.68
CA PRO A 261 28.21 -47.58 -8.48
C PRO A 261 29.00 -47.52 -9.80
N GLU A 262 29.46 -48.71 -10.29
CA GLU A 262 30.08 -48.82 -11.59
C GLU A 262 29.14 -48.39 -12.74
N PRO A 263 29.65 -47.89 -13.88
CA PRO A 263 28.83 -47.47 -15.02
C PRO A 263 27.88 -48.59 -15.48
N ILE A 264 26.58 -48.25 -15.61
CA ILE A 264 25.53 -49.21 -15.95
C ILE A 264 25.14 -49.06 -17.41
N SER A 265 25.43 -50.08 -18.25
CA SER A 265 24.87 -50.18 -19.59
C SER A 265 23.51 -50.87 -19.54
N THR A 266 22.45 -50.12 -19.74
CA THR A 266 21.08 -50.62 -19.50
C THR A 266 20.54 -51.47 -20.65
N GLN A 267 21.10 -51.33 -21.84
CA GLN A 267 20.62 -51.93 -23.10
C GLN A 267 19.12 -51.63 -23.37
N SER A 268 18.65 -50.51 -22.87
CA SER A 268 17.26 -50.08 -23.01
C SER A 268 17.17 -48.59 -23.37
N HIS A 269 16.11 -48.22 -24.04
CA HIS A 269 15.79 -46.82 -24.37
C HIS A 269 14.93 -46.16 -23.29
N SER A 270 14.26 -46.98 -22.42
CA SER A 270 13.39 -46.50 -21.37
C SER A 270 13.89 -46.99 -20.02
N ILE A 271 14.12 -46.05 -19.08
CA ILE A 271 14.72 -46.30 -17.78
C ILE A 271 13.97 -45.53 -16.73
N GLN A 272 13.67 -46.18 -15.63
CA GLN A 272 13.09 -45.57 -14.44
C GLN A 272 14.11 -45.58 -13.31
N ILE A 273 14.32 -44.45 -12.67
CA ILE A 273 15.20 -44.25 -11.53
C ILE A 273 14.30 -43.87 -10.36
N LEU A 274 14.36 -44.62 -9.26
CA LEU A 274 13.64 -44.39 -8.04
C LEU A 274 14.64 -44.04 -6.94
N PHE A 275 14.49 -42.88 -6.33
CA PHE A 275 15.23 -42.45 -5.16
C PHE A 275 14.26 -42.30 -3.99
N ARG A 276 14.63 -42.84 -2.84
CA ARG A 276 13.83 -42.74 -1.63
C ARG A 276 14.73 -42.39 -0.44
N SER A 277 14.28 -41.46 0.40
CA SER A 277 14.86 -41.14 1.69
C SER A 277 13.83 -41.30 2.81
N ASP A 278 14.29 -41.67 4.00
CA ASP A 278 13.48 -41.71 5.20
C ASP A 278 13.45 -40.36 5.94
N ASN A 279 13.10 -40.33 7.22
CA ASN A 279 12.98 -39.10 7.99
C ASN A 279 14.25 -38.69 8.75
N SER A 280 15.39 -39.33 8.48
CA SER A 280 16.68 -39.08 9.12
C SER A 280 17.77 -38.76 8.08
N GLY A 281 19.01 -38.56 8.52
CA GLY A 281 20.17 -38.36 7.66
C GLY A 281 20.41 -36.90 7.19
N GLU A 282 21.67 -36.60 6.88
CA GLU A 282 22.13 -35.33 6.31
C GLU A 282 23.11 -35.54 5.15
N ASN A 283 22.88 -36.59 4.36
CA ASN A 283 23.75 -37.04 3.29
C ASN A 283 23.56 -36.18 2.03
N ARG A 284 24.64 -35.96 1.26
CA ARG A 284 24.68 -35.03 0.11
C ARG A 284 23.95 -35.51 -1.13
N GLY A 285 23.63 -36.80 -1.21
CA GLY A 285 22.92 -37.38 -2.32
C GLY A 285 23.81 -37.84 -3.47
N TRP A 286 23.30 -37.74 -4.68
CA TRP A 286 23.93 -38.33 -5.83
C TRP A 286 23.73 -37.49 -7.08
N ARG A 287 24.66 -37.65 -8.02
CA ARG A 287 24.59 -37.10 -9.37
C ARG A 287 24.88 -38.18 -10.40
N LEU A 288 23.99 -38.28 -11.35
CA LEU A 288 24.01 -39.29 -12.39
C LEU A 288 24.02 -38.63 -13.76
N SER A 289 25.03 -38.94 -14.59
CA SER A 289 25.03 -38.59 -16.01
C SER A 289 24.55 -39.78 -16.85
N TYR A 290 23.82 -39.50 -17.91
CA TYR A 290 23.39 -40.54 -18.85
C TYR A 290 23.66 -40.15 -20.30
N ARG A 291 23.91 -41.15 -21.12
CA ARG A 291 24.19 -40.99 -22.54
C ARG A 291 23.59 -42.14 -23.34
N ALA A 292 22.95 -41.80 -24.51
CA ALA A 292 22.45 -42.78 -25.45
C ALA A 292 23.41 -42.93 -26.63
N ALA A 293 23.62 -44.19 -27.05
CA ALA A 293 24.50 -44.51 -28.20
C ALA A 293 23.71 -44.70 -29.51
N GLY A 294 24.28 -44.23 -30.63
CA GLY A 294 23.74 -44.36 -32.00
C GLY A 294 24.83 -44.06 -33.06
N ASN A 295 24.50 -44.10 -34.35
CA ASN A 295 25.43 -43.75 -35.42
C ASN A 295 25.81 -42.25 -35.37
N GLU A 296 27.07 -41.94 -35.72
CA GLU A 296 27.60 -40.57 -35.65
C GLU A 296 27.25 -39.76 -36.91
N CYS A 297 26.88 -38.47 -36.71
CA CYS A 297 26.70 -37.48 -37.74
C CYS A 297 27.82 -36.43 -37.74
N PRO A 298 28.14 -35.84 -38.93
CA PRO A 298 29.14 -34.81 -39.03
C PRO A 298 28.83 -33.58 -38.13
N LYS A 299 29.86 -32.92 -37.58
CA LYS A 299 29.71 -31.73 -36.75
C LYS A 299 29.12 -30.56 -37.54
N LEU A 300 28.06 -29.99 -37.05
CA LEU A 300 27.46 -28.74 -37.58
C LEU A 300 28.23 -27.50 -37.11
N GLN A 301 28.37 -26.52 -38.00
CA GLN A 301 28.91 -25.21 -37.67
C GLN A 301 27.77 -24.28 -37.29
N PRO A 302 27.86 -23.57 -36.15
CA PRO A 302 26.84 -22.61 -35.78
C PRO A 302 26.82 -21.41 -36.74
N PRO A 303 25.66 -20.86 -37.08
CA PRO A 303 25.57 -19.63 -37.87
C PRO A 303 26.13 -18.44 -37.09
N VAL A 304 26.53 -17.39 -37.81
CA VAL A 304 26.97 -16.13 -37.17
C VAL A 304 25.83 -15.56 -36.34
N TYR A 305 26.11 -15.23 -35.08
CA TYR A 305 25.12 -14.77 -34.06
C TYR A 305 24.05 -15.81 -33.76
N GLY A 306 24.39 -17.07 -33.82
CA GLY A 306 23.52 -18.16 -33.44
C GLY A 306 24.29 -19.32 -32.82
N LYS A 307 23.56 -20.17 -32.17
CA LYS A 307 24.09 -21.38 -31.53
C LYS A 307 23.26 -22.60 -31.89
N ILE A 308 23.88 -23.72 -31.68
CA ILE A 308 23.28 -25.04 -31.92
C ILE A 308 23.08 -25.70 -30.58
N GLU A 309 21.85 -26.12 -30.27
CA GLU A 309 21.48 -26.77 -29.02
C GLU A 309 20.81 -28.14 -29.28
N PRO A 310 21.22 -29.19 -28.57
CA PRO A 310 22.36 -29.25 -27.67
C PRO A 310 23.70 -29.19 -28.42
N SER A 311 24.71 -28.49 -27.83
CA SER A 311 26.06 -28.45 -28.37
C SER A 311 26.85 -29.69 -27.92
N GLN A 312 27.19 -30.59 -28.82
CA GLN A 312 27.89 -31.82 -28.53
C GLN A 312 29.13 -31.93 -29.42
N ALA A 313 30.14 -32.67 -28.95
CA ALA A 313 31.33 -32.96 -29.74
C ALA A 313 31.02 -33.93 -30.90
N VAL A 314 30.11 -34.87 -30.64
CA VAL A 314 29.65 -35.89 -31.57
C VAL A 314 28.14 -36.00 -31.52
N TYR A 315 27.51 -36.11 -32.66
CA TYR A 315 26.05 -36.31 -32.76
C TYR A 315 25.80 -37.72 -33.34
N SER A 316 24.78 -38.37 -32.82
CA SER A 316 24.40 -39.72 -33.18
C SER A 316 23.16 -39.77 -34.04
N PHE A 317 22.93 -40.91 -34.73
CA PHE A 317 21.72 -41.17 -35.53
C PHE A 317 20.44 -40.79 -34.74
N LYS A 318 19.56 -40.05 -35.41
CA LYS A 318 18.34 -39.44 -34.84
C LYS A 318 18.56 -38.28 -33.88
N ASP A 319 19.80 -37.85 -33.60
CA ASP A 319 20.02 -36.61 -32.86
C ASP A 319 19.35 -35.46 -33.57
N GLN A 320 18.71 -34.61 -32.78
CA GLN A 320 18.09 -33.40 -33.26
C GLN A 320 18.82 -32.22 -32.66
N VAL A 321 19.07 -31.23 -33.47
CA VAL A 321 19.64 -29.96 -33.00
C VAL A 321 18.69 -28.83 -33.38
N LEU A 322 18.51 -27.91 -32.45
CA LEU A 322 17.83 -26.67 -32.69
C LEU A 322 18.89 -25.59 -32.91
N ILE A 323 18.74 -24.83 -33.98
CA ILE A 323 19.54 -23.62 -34.18
C ILE A 323 18.76 -22.47 -33.56
N SER A 324 19.37 -21.79 -32.61
CA SER A 324 18.80 -20.63 -31.95
C SER A 324 19.66 -19.40 -32.17
N CYS A 325 19.04 -18.21 -32.09
CA CYS A 325 19.76 -16.93 -32.13
C CYS A 325 20.48 -16.69 -30.82
N ASP A 326 21.63 -16.04 -30.88
CA ASP A 326 22.21 -15.42 -29.70
C ASP A 326 21.24 -14.39 -29.11
N THR A 327 21.36 -14.17 -27.81
CA THR A 327 20.51 -13.23 -27.13
C THR A 327 20.54 -11.86 -27.81
N GLY A 328 19.36 -11.37 -28.20
CA GLY A 328 19.22 -10.11 -28.92
C GLY A 328 19.19 -10.21 -30.43
N TYR A 329 19.23 -11.42 -30.98
CA TYR A 329 19.05 -11.65 -32.40
C TYR A 329 17.79 -12.44 -32.69
N LYS A 330 17.22 -12.26 -33.88
CA LYS A 330 16.07 -12.99 -34.39
C LYS A 330 16.39 -13.58 -35.77
N VAL A 331 15.73 -14.66 -36.11
CA VAL A 331 15.83 -15.26 -37.44
C VAL A 331 15.18 -14.35 -38.47
N LEU A 332 15.90 -14.01 -39.53
CA LEU A 332 15.34 -13.30 -40.68
C LEU A 332 14.73 -14.35 -41.62
N LYS A 333 13.42 -14.32 -41.84
CA LYS A 333 12.77 -15.20 -42.83
C LYS A 333 13.05 -14.76 -44.25
N VAL A 334 13.49 -15.72 -45.04
CA VAL A 334 13.32 -15.68 -46.49
C VAL A 334 12.18 -16.64 -46.85
N LEU A 335 11.02 -16.09 -47.18
CA LEU A 335 9.82 -16.75 -47.73
C LEU A 335 9.18 -17.92 -46.89
N GLY A 336 8.08 -17.64 -46.23
CA GLY A 336 7.13 -18.66 -45.73
C GLY A 336 6.99 -18.75 -44.18
N LYS A 337 5.81 -18.67 -43.71
CA LYS A 337 5.27 -18.72 -42.34
C LYS A 337 5.99 -19.68 -41.36
N THR A 338 6.67 -19.20 -40.34
CA THR A 338 6.70 -19.65 -38.93
C THR A 338 7.96 -19.17 -38.19
N ASP A 339 7.84 -18.71 -36.94
CA ASP A 339 8.90 -18.15 -36.09
C ASP A 339 9.78 -19.21 -35.40
N LYS A 340 9.71 -20.45 -35.84
CA LYS A 340 10.53 -21.56 -35.35
C LYS A 340 11.25 -22.22 -36.49
N LEU A 341 12.59 -22.35 -36.37
CA LEU A 341 13.37 -23.20 -37.26
C LEU A 341 13.02 -24.66 -36.96
N SER A 342 12.71 -25.42 -38.02
CA SER A 342 12.53 -26.87 -37.89
C SER A 342 13.84 -27.52 -37.43
N PRO A 343 13.80 -28.51 -36.54
CA PRO A 343 15.00 -29.17 -36.06
C PRO A 343 15.70 -29.94 -37.20
N TRP A 344 17.02 -29.92 -37.13
CA TRP A 344 17.85 -30.76 -38.00
C TRP A 344 17.98 -32.13 -37.37
N LYS A 345 17.72 -33.17 -38.13
CA LYS A 345 17.75 -34.54 -37.66
C LYS A 345 18.89 -35.32 -38.31
N CYS A 346 19.65 -36.06 -37.52
CA CYS A 346 20.67 -36.96 -37.97
C CYS A 346 20.01 -38.22 -38.56
N GLU A 347 20.06 -38.39 -39.88
CA GLU A 347 19.52 -39.58 -40.60
C GLU A 347 20.58 -40.20 -41.50
N GLY A 348 20.87 -41.48 -41.29
CA GLY A 348 21.93 -42.18 -42.00
C GLY A 348 23.33 -41.66 -41.60
N ARG A 349 24.06 -41.08 -42.55
CA ARG A 349 25.38 -40.49 -42.34
C ARG A 349 25.39 -38.96 -42.52
N GLY A 350 24.26 -38.33 -42.43
CA GLY A 350 24.15 -36.90 -42.64
C GLY A 350 22.98 -36.24 -41.94
N TRP A 351 22.93 -34.92 -42.00
CA TRP A 351 21.87 -34.13 -41.43
C TRP A 351 20.74 -33.89 -42.42
N ARG A 352 19.50 -34.15 -42.05
CA ARG A 352 18.33 -33.85 -42.85
C ARG A 352 17.44 -32.82 -42.11
N GLN A 353 17.05 -31.80 -42.83
CA GLN A 353 16.08 -30.81 -42.34
C GLN A 353 14.68 -31.18 -42.83
N THR A 354 13.68 -31.03 -41.99
CA THR A 354 12.28 -31.37 -42.33
C THR A 354 11.66 -30.37 -43.29
N GLU A 355 12.26 -29.16 -43.43
CA GLU A 355 11.86 -28.17 -44.45
C GLU A 355 13.12 -27.52 -45.05
N SER A 356 13.14 -27.34 -46.37
CA SER A 356 14.28 -26.79 -47.14
C SER A 356 14.42 -25.29 -46.89
N VAL A 357 15.36 -24.89 -46.03
CA VAL A 357 15.80 -23.49 -45.88
C VAL A 357 17.30 -23.42 -46.14
N GLN A 358 17.70 -23.01 -47.33
CA GLN A 358 19.08 -22.65 -47.63
C GLN A 358 19.38 -21.27 -47.05
N GLY A 359 20.25 -21.19 -46.05
CA GLY A 359 20.83 -19.96 -45.50
C GLY A 359 20.00 -19.31 -44.39
N VAL A 360 20.32 -19.66 -43.13
CA VAL A 360 19.76 -18.99 -41.95
C VAL A 360 20.56 -17.73 -41.65
N THR A 361 19.95 -16.57 -41.78
CA THR A 361 20.56 -15.27 -41.38
C THR A 361 19.92 -14.75 -40.08
N MET A 362 20.74 -14.21 -39.18
CA MET A 362 20.32 -13.64 -37.92
C MET A 362 20.32 -12.11 -38.01
N GLN A 363 19.28 -11.49 -37.50
CA GLN A 363 19.13 -10.04 -37.44
C GLN A 363 19.05 -9.58 -35.98
N LEU A 364 19.73 -8.46 -35.68
CA LEU A 364 19.63 -7.83 -34.38
C LEU A 364 18.16 -7.43 -34.06
N VAL A 365 17.71 -7.77 -32.88
CA VAL A 365 16.34 -7.41 -32.42
C VAL A 365 16.23 -5.92 -32.27
N ASP A 366 15.13 -5.35 -32.74
CA ASP A 366 14.83 -3.94 -32.70
C ASP A 366 13.53 -3.74 -31.89
N CYS A 367 13.57 -2.86 -30.91
CA CYS A 367 12.42 -2.51 -30.06
C CYS A 367 11.52 -1.40 -30.68
N GLY A 368 11.98 -0.81 -31.78
CA GLY A 368 11.25 0.26 -32.46
C GLY A 368 11.17 1.55 -31.66
N VAL A 369 10.34 2.45 -32.16
CA VAL A 369 10.15 3.78 -31.56
C VAL A 369 9.54 3.65 -30.15
N PRO A 370 10.16 4.29 -29.13
CA PRO A 370 9.59 4.29 -27.79
C PRO A 370 8.19 4.94 -27.74
N ALA A 371 7.32 4.40 -26.90
CA ALA A 371 6.00 4.98 -26.70
C ALA A 371 6.08 6.38 -26.08
N VAL A 372 5.15 7.25 -26.45
CA VAL A 372 5.07 8.61 -25.90
C VAL A 372 4.60 8.56 -24.44
N LEU A 373 5.31 9.27 -23.57
CA LEU A 373 4.92 9.43 -22.17
C LEU A 373 4.08 10.68 -21.99
N LYS A 374 2.88 10.53 -21.43
CA LYS A 374 2.04 11.68 -21.07
C LYS A 374 2.77 12.54 -20.03
N HIS A 375 2.89 13.84 -20.27
CA HIS A 375 3.63 14.81 -19.46
C HIS A 375 5.10 14.45 -19.20
N GLY A 376 5.69 13.72 -20.13
CA GLY A 376 7.08 13.31 -20.06
C GLY A 376 7.80 13.49 -21.38
N LEU A 377 9.09 13.20 -21.32
CA LEU A 377 10.01 13.21 -22.44
C LEU A 377 10.75 11.87 -22.47
N VAL A 378 11.09 11.41 -23.64
CA VAL A 378 11.97 10.27 -23.83
C VAL A 378 13.27 10.76 -24.50
N THR A 379 14.38 10.34 -23.95
CA THR A 379 15.72 10.63 -24.49
C THR A 379 16.47 9.32 -24.75
N PHE A 380 17.24 9.27 -25.80
CA PHE A 380 18.08 8.13 -26.12
C PHE A 380 19.43 8.29 -25.42
N SER A 381 19.80 7.29 -24.62
CA SER A 381 21.11 7.24 -23.95
C SER A 381 22.17 6.65 -24.88
N THR A 382 21.75 5.85 -25.89
CA THR A 382 22.61 5.23 -26.87
C THR A 382 22.90 6.20 -28.04
N ARG A 383 24.15 6.23 -28.51
CA ARG A 383 24.53 7.06 -29.67
C ARG A 383 23.69 6.71 -30.90
N ASN A 384 23.41 7.71 -31.73
CA ASN A 384 22.64 7.60 -32.99
C ASN A 384 21.16 7.16 -32.80
N ASN A 385 20.57 7.35 -31.62
CA ASN A 385 19.17 7.02 -31.34
C ASN A 385 18.83 5.55 -31.69
N LEU A 386 19.75 4.62 -31.41
CA LEU A 386 19.54 3.21 -31.70
C LEU A 386 18.42 2.64 -30.86
N THR A 387 17.61 1.77 -31.47
CA THR A 387 16.46 1.09 -30.85
C THR A 387 16.67 -0.43 -30.77
N THR A 388 17.88 -0.89 -31.12
CA THR A 388 18.23 -2.31 -31.17
C THR A 388 18.52 -2.87 -29.77
N TYR A 389 18.65 -4.19 -29.68
CA TYR A 389 18.95 -4.92 -28.44
C TYR A 389 20.07 -4.26 -27.63
N LYS A 390 19.85 -4.11 -26.32
CA LYS A 390 20.69 -3.39 -25.34
C LYS A 390 20.76 -1.86 -25.52
N SER A 391 20.06 -1.27 -26.48
CA SER A 391 19.92 0.17 -26.50
C SER A 391 19.15 0.65 -25.28
N GLU A 392 19.48 1.83 -24.79
CA GLU A 392 18.86 2.42 -23.61
C GLU A 392 18.16 3.74 -23.95
N ILE A 393 17.01 3.91 -23.39
CA ILE A 393 16.24 5.15 -23.39
C ILE A 393 15.93 5.57 -21.97
N ARG A 394 15.72 6.85 -21.76
CA ARG A 394 15.32 7.41 -20.47
C ARG A 394 14.06 8.22 -20.60
N TYR A 395 13.04 7.83 -19.86
CA TYR A 395 11.87 8.65 -19.63
C TYR A 395 12.11 9.60 -18.46
N SER A 396 11.69 10.83 -18.63
CA SER A 396 11.69 11.87 -17.59
C SER A 396 10.38 12.63 -17.63
N CYS A 397 9.90 13.10 -16.50
CA CYS A 397 8.72 13.95 -16.44
C CYS A 397 9.09 15.39 -16.70
N GLN A 398 8.13 16.20 -17.20
CA GLN A 398 8.30 17.63 -17.46
C GLN A 398 8.46 18.39 -16.13
N GLN A 399 9.70 18.66 -15.77
CA GLN A 399 9.99 19.44 -14.56
C GLN A 399 9.78 20.94 -14.80
N PRO A 400 9.43 21.70 -13.75
CA PRO A 400 9.23 21.30 -12.35
C PRO A 400 7.78 20.81 -12.05
N TYR A 401 6.87 20.78 -13.02
CA TYR A 401 5.44 20.63 -12.83
C TYR A 401 4.97 19.18 -12.64
N TYR A 402 5.80 18.23 -13.09
CA TYR A 402 5.51 16.80 -12.98
C TYR A 402 6.69 16.05 -12.40
N LYS A 403 6.40 15.03 -11.59
CA LYS A 403 7.39 14.09 -11.05
C LYS A 403 6.99 12.65 -11.36
N MET A 404 7.98 11.78 -11.46
CA MET A 404 7.74 10.35 -11.68
C MET A 404 7.18 9.70 -10.42
N LEU A 405 6.10 8.95 -10.59
CA LEU A 405 5.53 8.09 -9.55
C LEU A 405 6.53 6.97 -9.26
N HIS A 406 6.72 6.64 -8.00
CA HIS A 406 7.78 5.77 -7.51
C HIS A 406 9.19 6.26 -7.91
N ASN A 407 10.15 6.05 -7.06
CA ASN A 407 11.53 6.52 -7.26
C ASN A 407 12.27 5.65 -8.31
N THR A 408 11.68 5.48 -9.50
CA THR A 408 12.21 4.67 -10.60
C THR A 408 13.22 5.50 -11.40
N THR A 409 14.24 4.82 -11.90
CA THR A 409 15.30 5.50 -12.71
C THR A 409 14.81 6.03 -14.05
N GLY A 410 13.60 5.63 -14.48
CA GLY A 410 13.05 5.95 -15.81
C GLY A 410 13.84 5.33 -16.97
N VAL A 411 14.86 4.52 -16.70
CA VAL A 411 15.70 3.88 -17.72
C VAL A 411 15.02 2.62 -18.20
N TYR A 412 14.94 2.47 -19.51
CA TYR A 412 14.43 1.29 -20.21
C TYR A 412 15.49 0.77 -21.16
N THR A 413 15.67 -0.53 -21.14
CA THR A 413 16.60 -1.22 -22.03
C THR A 413 15.82 -2.07 -23.04
N CYS A 414 16.25 -2.05 -24.28
CA CYS A 414 15.71 -2.93 -25.31
C CYS A 414 16.05 -4.39 -25.00
N SER A 415 15.05 -5.18 -24.67
CA SER A 415 15.19 -6.61 -24.35
C SER A 415 15.40 -7.47 -25.60
N ALA A 416 15.87 -8.69 -25.38
CA ALA A 416 16.01 -9.69 -26.46
C ALA A 416 14.66 -10.07 -27.11
N HIS A 417 13.55 -9.75 -26.49
CA HIS A 417 12.19 -10.01 -27.01
C HIS A 417 11.64 -8.85 -27.87
N GLY A 418 12.44 -7.82 -28.16
CA GLY A 418 12.01 -6.66 -28.95
C GLY A 418 11.05 -5.74 -28.22
N THR A 419 11.17 -5.64 -26.90
CA THR A 419 10.36 -4.75 -26.07
C THR A 419 11.23 -3.93 -25.14
N TRP A 420 10.85 -2.67 -24.95
CA TRP A 420 11.45 -1.79 -23.95
C TRP A 420 11.05 -2.26 -22.53
N THR A 421 12.03 -2.51 -21.68
CA THR A 421 11.83 -3.02 -20.33
C THR A 421 12.60 -2.22 -19.28
N ASN A 422 11.97 -2.00 -18.15
CA ASN A 422 12.54 -1.41 -16.95
C ASN A 422 12.65 -2.48 -15.85
N GLU A 423 13.59 -2.36 -14.93
CA GLU A 423 13.80 -3.35 -13.85
C GLU A 423 12.58 -3.48 -12.95
N VAL A 424 11.93 -2.38 -12.60
CA VAL A 424 10.79 -2.31 -11.69
C VAL A 424 9.47 -2.42 -12.45
N LEU A 425 9.24 -1.53 -13.42
CA LEU A 425 7.97 -1.40 -14.14
C LEU A 425 7.79 -2.43 -15.26
N LYS A 426 8.82 -3.23 -15.54
CA LYS A 426 8.81 -4.22 -16.62
C LYS A 426 8.50 -3.56 -17.98
N ARG A 427 7.34 -3.83 -18.58
CA ARG A 427 6.88 -3.27 -19.86
C ARG A 427 5.99 -2.02 -19.70
N SER A 428 5.55 -1.72 -18.48
CA SER A 428 4.68 -0.59 -18.22
C SER A 428 5.45 0.71 -18.29
N LEU A 429 4.84 1.76 -18.84
CA LEU A 429 5.42 3.10 -18.83
C LEU A 429 5.40 3.68 -17.40
N PRO A 430 6.34 4.55 -17.08
CA PRO A 430 6.28 5.31 -15.84
C PRO A 430 5.10 6.29 -15.90
N THR A 431 4.62 6.70 -14.74
CA THR A 431 3.54 7.69 -14.62
C THR A 431 4.12 9.00 -14.13
N CYS A 432 3.82 10.10 -14.83
CA CYS A 432 4.14 11.45 -14.41
C CYS A 432 2.94 12.05 -13.67
N LEU A 433 3.13 12.33 -12.38
CA LEU A 433 2.11 12.96 -11.54
C LEU A 433 2.39 14.45 -11.38
N PRO A 434 1.33 15.27 -11.32
CA PRO A 434 1.46 16.68 -11.00
C PRO A 434 2.18 16.90 -9.66
N VAL A 435 3.02 17.92 -9.62
CA VAL A 435 3.65 18.37 -8.38
C VAL A 435 2.70 19.35 -7.71
N CYS A 436 2.27 19.07 -6.48
CA CYS A 436 1.41 19.97 -5.73
C CYS A 436 2.19 20.82 -4.72
N GLY A 437 1.63 21.96 -4.32
CA GLY A 437 2.07 22.76 -3.18
C GLY A 437 3.48 23.39 -3.30
N GLN A 438 4.01 23.52 -4.52
CA GLN A 438 5.33 24.12 -4.76
C GLN A 438 5.22 25.28 -5.75
N PRO A 439 4.77 26.47 -5.30
CA PRO A 439 4.68 27.63 -6.17
C PRO A 439 6.05 28.02 -6.73
N SER A 440 6.08 28.55 -7.95
CA SER A 440 7.31 28.99 -8.62
C SER A 440 7.99 30.17 -7.90
N ARG A 441 7.26 30.86 -7.06
CA ARG A 441 7.74 31.94 -6.17
C ARG A 441 7.53 31.57 -4.72
N ALA A 442 8.53 31.87 -3.87
CA ALA A 442 8.40 31.64 -2.45
C ALA A 442 7.29 32.51 -1.85
N LEU A 443 6.36 31.87 -1.15
CA LEU A 443 5.36 32.59 -0.37
C LEU A 443 6.03 33.38 0.77
N PRO A 444 5.46 34.53 1.21
CA PRO A 444 6.08 35.42 2.19
C PRO A 444 6.38 34.66 3.49
N ASN A 445 7.60 34.86 4.02
CA ASN A 445 8.06 34.27 5.27
C ASN A 445 7.05 34.51 6.40
N LEU A 446 6.71 33.44 7.12
CA LEU A 446 5.73 33.43 8.18
C LEU A 446 6.11 34.28 9.42
N VAL A 447 7.31 34.85 9.46
CA VAL A 447 7.90 35.54 10.64
C VAL A 447 7.55 37.02 10.76
N LYS A 448 7.12 37.72 9.69
CA LYS A 448 6.81 39.17 9.80
C LYS A 448 5.31 39.43 9.95
N ARG A 449 4.92 40.17 11.03
CA ARG A 449 3.57 40.70 11.24
C ARG A 449 3.15 41.55 10.03
N ILE A 450 2.08 41.14 9.36
CA ILE A 450 1.46 41.89 8.26
C ILE A 450 0.11 42.39 8.76
N ILE A 451 -0.16 43.68 8.69
CA ILE A 451 -1.41 44.31 9.07
C ILE A 451 -2.19 44.66 7.78
N GLY A 452 -3.43 44.15 7.61
CA GLY A 452 -4.26 44.29 6.40
C GLY A 452 -3.96 43.26 5.29
N GLY A 453 -4.87 43.10 4.32
CA GLY A 453 -4.67 42.29 3.12
C GLY A 453 -3.57 42.91 2.23
N ARG A 454 -2.87 42.07 1.45
CA ARG A 454 -1.86 42.55 0.47
C ARG A 454 -2.19 42.02 -0.91
N ASN A 455 -1.88 42.82 -1.92
CA ASN A 455 -1.94 42.32 -3.29
C ASN A 455 -0.95 41.15 -3.46
N ALA A 456 -1.43 40.03 -4.00
CA ALA A 456 -0.59 38.91 -4.38
C ALA A 456 0.16 39.27 -5.68
N GLU A 457 1.37 38.81 -5.85
CA GLU A 457 2.04 38.83 -7.14
C GLU A 457 1.49 37.67 -8.02
N LEU A 458 1.50 37.86 -9.31
CA LEU A 458 1.09 36.83 -10.27
C LEU A 458 1.90 35.55 -10.07
N GLY A 459 1.22 34.41 -9.93
CA GLY A 459 1.82 33.08 -9.68
C GLY A 459 2.24 32.83 -8.23
N LEU A 460 1.90 33.71 -7.29
CA LEU A 460 2.17 33.49 -5.86
C LEU A 460 1.26 32.39 -5.29
N PHE A 461 0.00 32.32 -5.72
CA PHE A 461 -0.98 31.28 -5.37
C PHE A 461 -1.42 30.56 -6.65
N PRO A 462 -0.60 29.68 -7.24
CA PRO A 462 -0.88 29.11 -8.56
C PRO A 462 -2.05 28.10 -8.56
N TRP A 463 -2.53 27.70 -7.40
CA TRP A 463 -3.73 26.86 -7.23
C TRP A 463 -5.02 27.66 -7.14
N GLN A 464 -4.94 28.99 -7.00
CA GLN A 464 -6.11 29.82 -6.82
C GLN A 464 -7.02 29.81 -8.05
N ALA A 465 -8.27 29.48 -7.83
CA ALA A 465 -9.31 29.48 -8.84
C ALA A 465 -10.38 30.50 -8.50
N LEU A 466 -10.85 31.24 -9.53
CA LEU A 466 -12.09 31.98 -9.46
C LEU A 466 -13.21 31.12 -10.05
N ILE A 467 -14.26 30.88 -9.28
CA ILE A 467 -15.45 30.14 -9.70
C ILE A 467 -16.58 31.13 -9.97
N VAL A 468 -17.10 31.14 -11.17
CA VAL A 468 -18.25 31.93 -11.58
C VAL A 468 -19.43 30.99 -11.79
N VAL A 469 -20.50 31.21 -11.05
CA VAL A 469 -21.75 30.44 -11.14
C VAL A 469 -22.84 31.34 -11.73
N GLU A 470 -23.52 30.85 -12.76
CA GLU A 470 -24.60 31.54 -13.45
C GLU A 470 -25.91 30.74 -13.30
N ASP A 471 -26.91 31.35 -12.71
CA ASP A 471 -28.29 30.82 -12.67
C ASP A 471 -29.05 31.31 -13.92
N THR A 472 -29.19 30.45 -14.90
CA THR A 472 -29.88 30.76 -16.17
C THR A 472 -31.40 30.64 -16.04
N SER A 473 -31.91 30.15 -14.93
CA SER A 473 -33.35 30.02 -14.66
C SER A 473 -34.03 31.36 -14.37
N ARG A 474 -33.25 32.42 -14.09
CA ARG A 474 -33.73 33.79 -13.77
C ARG A 474 -33.39 34.76 -14.89
N ILE A 475 -34.26 35.76 -15.10
CA ILE A 475 -34.04 36.83 -16.08
C ILE A 475 -34.13 38.18 -15.33
N PRO A 476 -33.04 39.02 -15.31
CA PRO A 476 -31.71 38.74 -15.85
C PRO A 476 -31.00 37.61 -15.09
N ASN A 477 -30.09 36.90 -15.76
CA ASN A 477 -29.29 35.83 -15.16
C ASN A 477 -28.62 36.32 -13.88
N ASP A 478 -28.82 35.59 -12.80
CA ASP A 478 -28.15 35.86 -11.55
C ASP A 478 -26.73 35.26 -11.60
N LYS A 479 -25.74 36.07 -11.28
CA LYS A 479 -24.32 35.68 -11.33
C LYS A 479 -23.68 35.96 -10.00
N TRP A 480 -23.03 34.94 -9.43
CA TRP A 480 -22.19 35.13 -8.26
C TRP A 480 -20.83 34.46 -8.47
N PHE A 481 -19.89 34.79 -7.64
CA PHE A 481 -18.55 34.24 -7.69
C PHE A 481 -18.07 33.79 -6.31
N GLY A 482 -17.17 32.81 -6.32
CA GLY A 482 -16.43 32.31 -5.18
C GLY A 482 -15.04 31.90 -5.59
N SER A 483 -14.33 31.40 -4.65
CA SER A 483 -12.97 30.92 -4.80
C SER A 483 -12.90 29.40 -4.77
N GLY A 484 -11.80 28.84 -5.24
CA GLY A 484 -11.49 27.42 -5.14
C GLY A 484 -10.00 27.17 -5.25
N ALA A 485 -9.61 25.92 -5.15
CA ALA A 485 -8.23 25.51 -5.25
C ALA A 485 -8.05 24.31 -6.19
N LEU A 486 -7.10 24.41 -7.11
CA LEU A 486 -6.76 23.32 -8.03
C LEU A 486 -6.14 22.15 -7.24
N LEU A 487 -6.68 20.94 -7.37
CA LEU A 487 -6.16 19.71 -6.79
C LEU A 487 -5.39 18.86 -7.80
N SER A 488 -5.82 18.87 -9.06
CA SER A 488 -5.19 18.17 -10.16
C SER A 488 -5.47 18.91 -11.47
N GLU A 489 -4.99 18.40 -12.59
CA GLU A 489 -5.28 18.98 -13.91
C GLU A 489 -6.78 19.14 -14.21
N SER A 490 -7.65 18.37 -13.53
CA SER A 490 -9.08 18.31 -13.86
C SER A 490 -10.00 18.55 -12.66
N TRP A 491 -9.47 18.78 -11.45
CA TRP A 491 -10.29 18.89 -10.26
C TRP A 491 -10.01 20.16 -9.45
N ILE A 492 -11.09 20.85 -9.10
CA ILE A 492 -11.10 22.01 -8.21
C ILE A 492 -11.81 21.67 -6.92
N LEU A 493 -11.23 22.04 -5.81
CA LEU A 493 -11.79 21.99 -4.46
C LEU A 493 -12.41 23.33 -4.10
N THR A 494 -13.62 23.34 -3.59
CA THR A 494 -14.32 24.55 -3.14
C THR A 494 -15.33 24.22 -2.02
N ALA A 495 -16.00 25.24 -1.48
CA ALA A 495 -17.08 25.05 -0.53
C ALA A 495 -18.41 24.73 -1.26
N ALA A 496 -19.22 23.88 -0.67
CA ALA A 496 -20.49 23.44 -1.27
C ALA A 496 -21.50 24.59 -1.43
N HIS A 497 -21.51 25.54 -0.49
CA HIS A 497 -22.43 26.69 -0.54
C HIS A 497 -22.17 27.64 -1.71
N VAL A 498 -20.97 27.60 -2.31
CA VAL A 498 -20.63 28.39 -3.51
C VAL A 498 -21.42 27.88 -4.72
N LEU A 499 -21.76 26.60 -4.76
CA LEU A 499 -22.36 25.89 -5.88
C LEU A 499 -23.86 25.66 -5.69
N ARG A 500 -24.60 26.69 -5.27
CA ARG A 500 -26.05 26.61 -4.96
C ARG A 500 -26.91 26.26 -6.17
N SER A 501 -26.51 26.67 -7.36
CA SER A 501 -27.19 26.37 -8.63
C SER A 501 -26.24 25.53 -9.48
N GLN A 502 -26.78 24.55 -10.19
CA GLN A 502 -25.99 23.65 -11.04
C GLN A 502 -25.95 24.07 -12.52
N ASP A 503 -26.52 25.22 -12.86
CA ASP A 503 -26.85 25.53 -14.26
C ASP A 503 -25.61 25.82 -15.12
N HIS A 504 -24.70 26.68 -14.66
CA HIS A 504 -23.45 26.91 -15.40
C HIS A 504 -22.32 27.36 -14.51
N VAL A 505 -21.28 26.54 -14.41
CA VAL A 505 -20.09 26.83 -13.60
C VAL A 505 -18.88 26.99 -14.51
N THR A 506 -18.24 28.13 -14.44
CA THR A 506 -16.98 28.43 -15.15
C THR A 506 -15.87 28.71 -14.16
N VAL A 507 -14.73 28.06 -14.34
CA VAL A 507 -13.54 28.20 -13.50
C VAL A 507 -12.44 28.92 -14.26
N TYR A 508 -11.81 29.90 -13.61
CA TYR A 508 -10.64 30.62 -14.11
C TYR A 508 -9.44 30.35 -13.24
N LEU A 509 -8.33 29.96 -13.84
CA LEU A 509 -7.05 29.64 -13.19
C LEU A 509 -5.94 30.56 -13.75
N GLY A 510 -4.91 30.82 -12.92
CA GLY A 510 -3.84 31.74 -13.30
C GLY A 510 -4.30 33.19 -13.39
N LEU A 511 -5.48 33.49 -12.87
CA LEU A 511 -6.05 34.84 -12.86
C LEU A 511 -5.40 35.69 -11.77
N HIS A 512 -5.07 36.94 -12.09
CA HIS A 512 -4.52 37.92 -11.18
C HIS A 512 -5.44 39.12 -10.99
N ASP A 513 -5.86 39.73 -12.08
CA ASP A 513 -6.81 40.83 -12.11
C ASP A 513 -8.10 40.34 -12.80
N VAL A 514 -9.24 40.41 -12.12
CA VAL A 514 -10.53 39.94 -12.68
C VAL A 514 -11.00 40.72 -13.91
N ARG A 515 -10.45 41.92 -14.11
CA ARG A 515 -10.72 42.76 -15.30
C ARG A 515 -9.92 42.31 -16.51
N ASP A 516 -8.75 41.71 -16.29
CA ASP A 516 -7.88 41.22 -17.36
C ASP A 516 -7.77 39.70 -17.30
N LYS A 517 -8.55 39.01 -18.09
CA LYS A 517 -8.59 37.54 -18.18
C LYS A 517 -7.72 36.99 -19.32
N SER A 518 -6.95 37.84 -20.01
CA SER A 518 -6.23 37.47 -21.24
C SER A 518 -5.16 36.39 -21.03
N GLY A 519 -4.59 36.28 -19.81
CA GLY A 519 -3.59 35.27 -19.42
C GLY A 519 -4.14 34.12 -18.61
N ALA A 520 -5.44 34.11 -18.30
CA ALA A 520 -6.05 33.08 -17.49
C ALA A 520 -6.50 31.87 -18.34
N VAL A 521 -6.37 30.70 -17.76
CA VAL A 521 -6.97 29.47 -18.31
C VAL A 521 -8.38 29.33 -17.76
N ASN A 522 -9.38 29.17 -18.64
CA ASN A 522 -10.76 28.92 -18.24
C ASN A 522 -11.24 27.54 -18.69
N SER A 523 -12.11 26.95 -17.91
CA SER A 523 -12.80 25.71 -18.25
C SER A 523 -14.18 25.69 -17.61
N SER A 524 -15.16 25.14 -18.32
CA SER A 524 -16.48 24.87 -17.76
C SER A 524 -16.44 23.61 -16.91
N ALA A 525 -17.37 23.50 -15.96
CA ALA A 525 -17.53 22.28 -15.17
C ALA A 525 -18.16 21.16 -16.03
N ALA A 526 -17.54 19.99 -16.04
CA ALA A 526 -18.13 18.77 -16.55
C ALA A 526 -19.02 18.09 -15.50
N ARG A 527 -18.64 18.21 -14.24
CA ARG A 527 -19.36 17.59 -13.11
C ARG A 527 -19.13 18.44 -11.84
N VAL A 528 -20.19 18.59 -11.06
CA VAL A 528 -20.16 19.20 -9.73
C VAL A 528 -20.53 18.14 -8.72
N VAL A 529 -19.73 17.97 -7.68
CA VAL A 529 -19.94 16.99 -6.62
C VAL A 529 -19.99 17.71 -5.29
N LEU A 530 -21.16 17.81 -4.71
CA LEU A 530 -21.36 18.30 -3.36
C LEU A 530 -21.21 17.15 -2.37
N HIS A 531 -20.70 17.42 -1.18
CA HIS A 531 -20.70 16.40 -0.13
C HIS A 531 -22.15 15.99 0.19
N PRO A 532 -22.48 14.69 0.26
CA PRO A 532 -23.87 14.23 0.42
C PRO A 532 -24.54 14.73 1.70
N ASP A 533 -23.77 14.93 2.77
CA ASP A 533 -24.25 15.41 4.06
C ASP A 533 -24.16 16.92 4.23
N PHE A 534 -23.90 17.67 3.15
CA PHE A 534 -23.85 19.12 3.22
C PHE A 534 -25.18 19.73 3.70
N ASN A 535 -25.10 20.52 4.76
CA ASN A 535 -26.27 21.19 5.34
C ASN A 535 -26.15 22.71 5.21
N ILE A 536 -26.97 23.29 4.36
CA ILE A 536 -26.98 24.74 4.08
C ILE A 536 -27.42 25.61 5.29
N GLN A 537 -28.09 25.03 6.29
CA GLN A 537 -28.58 25.81 7.46
C GLN A 537 -27.46 26.04 8.46
N ASN A 538 -26.52 25.13 8.62
CA ASN A 538 -25.44 25.23 9.60
C ASN A 538 -24.04 25.09 8.96
N TYR A 539 -23.96 24.99 7.63
CA TYR A 539 -22.73 24.83 6.86
C TYR A 539 -21.88 23.62 7.26
N ASN A 540 -22.46 22.61 7.93
CA ASN A 540 -21.74 21.37 8.17
C ASN A 540 -21.51 20.63 6.86
N HIS A 541 -20.34 20.02 6.71
CA HIS A 541 -19.87 19.37 5.48
C HIS A 541 -19.84 20.30 4.25
N ASP A 542 -19.46 21.54 4.46
CA ASP A 542 -19.39 22.55 3.40
C ASP A 542 -18.15 22.38 2.52
N ILE A 543 -18.18 21.35 1.69
CA ILE A 543 -17.09 20.96 0.78
C ILE A 543 -17.66 20.39 -0.52
N ALA A 544 -17.02 20.71 -1.62
CA ALA A 544 -17.42 20.27 -2.95
C ALA A 544 -16.22 20.14 -3.90
N LEU A 545 -16.40 19.33 -4.93
CA LEU A 545 -15.48 19.17 -6.06
C LEU A 545 -16.13 19.63 -7.35
N VAL A 546 -15.34 20.30 -8.19
CA VAL A 546 -15.71 20.63 -9.56
C VAL A 546 -14.74 19.92 -10.50
N GLN A 547 -15.25 19.03 -11.33
CA GLN A 547 -14.50 18.41 -12.41
C GLN A 547 -14.54 19.32 -13.64
N LEU A 548 -13.37 19.67 -14.14
CA LEU A 548 -13.24 20.48 -15.35
C LEU A 548 -13.50 19.65 -16.61
N GLN A 549 -14.11 20.25 -17.60
CA GLN A 549 -14.39 19.62 -18.88
C GLN A 549 -13.12 19.23 -19.64
N GLU A 550 -12.12 20.10 -19.60
CA GLU A 550 -10.81 19.87 -20.20
C GLU A 550 -9.72 19.97 -19.13
N PRO A 551 -8.74 19.04 -19.11
CA PRO A 551 -7.59 19.17 -18.23
C PRO A 551 -6.80 20.44 -18.50
N VAL A 552 -6.48 21.19 -17.45
CA VAL A 552 -5.72 22.45 -17.58
C VAL A 552 -4.22 22.20 -17.65
N PRO A 553 -3.48 22.92 -18.50
CA PRO A 553 -2.03 22.82 -18.56
C PRO A 553 -1.40 23.39 -17.30
N LEU A 554 -0.53 22.59 -16.66
CA LEU A 554 0.23 23.06 -15.49
C LEU A 554 1.40 23.93 -15.93
N GLY A 555 1.66 24.97 -15.15
CA GLY A 555 2.70 25.93 -15.43
C GLY A 555 3.00 26.82 -14.20
N ALA A 556 3.79 27.87 -14.38
CA ALA A 556 4.22 28.76 -13.30
C ALA A 556 3.04 29.45 -12.56
N HIS A 557 1.91 29.61 -13.22
CA HIS A 557 0.74 30.32 -12.69
C HIS A 557 -0.46 29.39 -12.45
N VAL A 558 -0.36 28.10 -12.83
CA VAL A 558 -1.41 27.08 -12.65
C VAL A 558 -0.77 25.82 -12.13
N MET A 559 -0.89 25.56 -10.84
CA MET A 559 -0.34 24.38 -10.17
C MET A 559 -1.28 23.92 -9.06
N PRO A 560 -1.38 22.62 -8.81
CA PRO A 560 -2.24 22.11 -7.74
C PRO A 560 -1.68 22.38 -6.34
N ILE A 561 -2.60 22.54 -5.37
CA ILE A 561 -2.31 22.49 -3.95
C ILE A 561 -2.31 21.03 -3.46
N CYS A 562 -1.53 20.72 -2.41
CA CYS A 562 -1.58 19.41 -1.81
C CYS A 562 -2.77 19.26 -0.86
N LEU A 563 -3.33 18.06 -0.78
CA LEU A 563 -4.28 17.69 0.26
C LEU A 563 -3.52 17.39 1.57
N PRO A 564 -4.13 17.62 2.73
CA PRO A 564 -3.57 17.22 4.02
C PRO A 564 -3.52 15.70 4.15
N ARG A 565 -2.83 15.20 5.15
CA ARG A 565 -2.98 13.82 5.59
C ARG A 565 -4.36 13.66 6.25
N PRO A 566 -4.96 12.49 6.20
CA PRO A 566 -6.20 12.21 6.91
C PRO A 566 -5.91 12.11 8.43
N GLU A 567 -5.81 13.25 9.08
CA GLU A 567 -5.57 13.37 10.53
C GLU A 567 -6.79 14.02 11.17
N PRO A 568 -7.40 13.41 12.21
CA PRO A 568 -8.63 13.93 12.83
C PRO A 568 -8.41 15.26 13.56
N GLU A 569 -7.20 15.57 14.00
CA GLU A 569 -6.92 16.76 14.80
C GLU A 569 -6.90 18.08 13.99
N GLY A 570 -6.68 18.02 12.68
CA GLY A 570 -6.58 19.23 11.83
C GLY A 570 -5.38 20.11 12.18
N PRO A 571 -5.38 21.40 11.75
CA PRO A 571 -4.27 22.30 11.99
C PRO A 571 -4.23 22.72 13.47
N ALA A 572 -3.06 22.63 14.12
CA ALA A 572 -2.87 22.99 15.52
C ALA A 572 -3.14 24.49 15.78
N PRO A 573 -3.65 24.86 16.97
CA PRO A 573 -3.81 26.25 17.37
C PRO A 573 -2.52 27.06 17.22
N HIS A 574 -2.66 28.31 16.85
CA HIS A 574 -1.56 29.27 16.58
C HIS A 574 -0.73 29.02 15.33
N MET A 575 -0.96 27.93 14.60
CA MET A 575 -0.38 27.78 13.25
C MET A 575 -0.86 28.90 12.34
N LEU A 576 0.04 29.40 11.53
CA LEU A 576 -0.23 30.49 10.61
C LEU A 576 -0.54 29.94 9.22
N GLY A 577 -1.74 30.25 8.72
CA GLY A 577 -2.13 29.95 7.36
C GLY A 577 -2.28 31.19 6.49
N LEU A 578 -2.34 30.97 5.19
CA LEU A 578 -2.60 31.99 4.18
C LEU A 578 -3.91 31.68 3.47
N VAL A 579 -4.70 32.72 3.21
CA VAL A 579 -5.88 32.67 2.33
C VAL A 579 -5.71 33.74 1.26
N ALA A 580 -6.00 33.38 0.02
CA ALA A 580 -6.02 34.32 -1.09
C ALA A 580 -7.42 34.37 -1.72
N GLY A 581 -7.82 35.53 -2.22
CA GLY A 581 -9.11 35.70 -2.86
C GLY A 581 -9.33 37.10 -3.43
N TRP A 582 -10.48 37.27 -4.05
CA TRP A 582 -10.95 38.54 -4.61
C TRP A 582 -12.17 39.11 -3.84
N GLY A 583 -12.28 38.71 -2.58
CA GLY A 583 -13.37 39.12 -1.70
C GLY A 583 -13.41 40.60 -1.41
N ILE A 584 -14.47 41.04 -0.71
CA ILE A 584 -14.70 42.43 -0.37
C ILE A 584 -13.61 42.96 0.57
N SER A 585 -12.95 44.04 0.19
CA SER A 585 -12.00 44.78 1.00
C SER A 585 -12.53 46.20 1.19
N ASN A 586 -12.82 46.57 2.40
CA ASN A 586 -13.27 47.83 2.99
C ASN A 586 -13.94 48.90 2.08
N PRO A 587 -15.00 49.59 2.48
CA PRO A 587 -16.33 49.05 2.78
C PRO A 587 -17.08 48.79 1.45
N ASN A 588 -17.51 47.56 1.21
CA ASN A 588 -18.38 47.13 0.11
C ASN A 588 -17.83 47.20 -1.34
N VAL A 589 -16.51 47.17 -1.50
CA VAL A 589 -15.88 47.14 -2.85
C VAL A 589 -15.13 45.80 -3.01
N THR A 590 -15.52 45.04 -4.04
CA THR A 590 -14.74 43.87 -4.47
C THR A 590 -13.37 44.31 -4.99
N VAL A 591 -12.33 43.56 -4.70
CA VAL A 591 -10.99 43.85 -5.19
C VAL A 591 -10.77 43.24 -6.56
N ASP A 592 -10.25 44.02 -7.48
CA ASP A 592 -9.94 43.53 -8.83
C ASP A 592 -8.71 42.66 -8.87
N VAL A 593 -7.70 42.97 -8.05
CA VAL A 593 -6.43 42.27 -7.99
C VAL A 593 -6.43 41.28 -6.83
N LEU A 594 -5.97 40.05 -7.08
CA LEU A 594 -5.86 39.01 -6.08
C LEU A 594 -5.15 39.53 -4.83
N GLN A 595 -5.77 39.37 -3.68
CA GLN A 595 -5.20 39.68 -2.38
C GLN A 595 -4.98 38.41 -1.55
N TYR A 596 -4.17 38.50 -0.49
CA TYR A 596 -4.00 37.45 0.48
C TYR A 596 -3.89 38.02 1.91
N VAL A 597 -4.29 37.17 2.86
CA VAL A 597 -4.23 37.46 4.28
C VAL A 597 -3.56 36.32 5.04
N LYS A 598 -2.86 36.64 6.11
CA LYS A 598 -2.24 35.68 7.03
C LYS A 598 -3.01 35.64 8.32
N LEU A 599 -3.49 34.47 8.70
CA LEU A 599 -4.36 34.27 9.87
C LEU A 599 -3.81 33.14 10.74
N PRO A 600 -3.81 33.30 12.09
CA PRO A 600 -3.52 32.21 13.01
C PRO A 600 -4.76 31.35 13.20
N VAL A 601 -4.55 30.05 13.30
CA VAL A 601 -5.56 29.08 13.71
C VAL A 601 -5.91 29.33 15.18
N VAL A 602 -7.19 29.30 15.49
CA VAL A 602 -7.73 29.50 16.85
C VAL A 602 -8.09 28.13 17.45
N SER A 603 -7.96 27.98 18.75
CA SER A 603 -8.38 26.74 19.41
C SER A 603 -9.87 26.48 19.18
N HIS A 604 -10.27 25.22 19.05
CA HIS A 604 -11.67 24.86 18.79
C HIS A 604 -12.60 25.38 19.94
N ALA A 605 -12.13 25.27 21.17
CA ALA A 605 -12.87 25.79 22.35
C ALA A 605 -13.09 27.31 22.31
N GLU A 606 -12.06 28.09 21.94
CA GLU A 606 -12.18 29.55 21.83
C GLU A 606 -13.08 29.93 20.65
N CYS A 607 -12.98 29.23 19.52
CA CYS A 607 -13.87 29.41 18.40
C CYS A 607 -15.34 29.18 18.80
N LYS A 608 -15.62 28.03 19.40
CA LYS A 608 -16.97 27.65 19.86
C LYS A 608 -17.54 28.68 20.85
N ALA A 609 -16.77 29.05 21.85
CA ALA A 609 -17.16 30.05 22.83
C ALA A 609 -17.45 31.42 22.20
N SER A 610 -16.69 31.83 21.18
CA SER A 610 -16.95 33.06 20.44
C SER A 610 -18.33 33.07 19.78
N TYR A 611 -18.77 31.96 19.22
CA TYR A 611 -20.06 31.85 18.53
C TYR A 611 -21.24 31.53 19.48
N GLU A 612 -21.04 30.72 20.53
CA GLU A 612 -22.05 30.39 21.52
C GLU A 612 -22.54 31.64 22.31
N SER A 613 -21.69 32.66 22.45
CA SER A 613 -22.04 33.91 23.09
C SER A 613 -22.99 34.81 22.27
N ARG A 614 -23.24 34.48 21.00
CA ARG A 614 -24.05 35.25 20.05
C ARG A 614 -25.44 34.69 19.95
N SER A 615 -26.43 35.57 19.87
CA SER A 615 -27.82 35.19 19.65
C SER A 615 -28.04 34.75 18.21
N GLY A 616 -27.98 33.43 17.96
CA GLY A 616 -28.19 32.84 16.65
C GLY A 616 -27.90 31.35 16.65
N ASN A 617 -28.30 30.64 15.60
CA ASN A 617 -28.07 29.17 15.45
C ASN A 617 -26.66 28.88 14.90
N TYR A 618 -25.62 29.53 15.45
CA TYR A 618 -24.24 29.32 15.03
C TYR A 618 -23.66 28.12 15.75
N SER A 619 -23.42 27.03 15.01
CA SER A 619 -22.84 25.81 15.57
C SER A 619 -21.50 25.50 14.87
N VAL A 620 -20.41 25.60 15.63
CA VAL A 620 -19.09 25.16 15.18
C VAL A 620 -18.96 23.68 15.48
N THR A 621 -18.90 22.86 14.42
CA THR A 621 -18.80 21.40 14.53
C THR A 621 -17.34 20.93 14.47
N GLU A 622 -17.09 19.65 14.75
CA GLU A 622 -15.76 19.01 14.63
C GLU A 622 -15.22 19.01 13.18
N ASN A 623 -16.08 19.24 12.19
CA ASN A 623 -15.72 19.36 10.79
C ASN A 623 -15.23 20.76 10.40
N MET A 624 -15.08 21.64 11.39
CA MET A 624 -14.73 23.04 11.20
C MET A 624 -13.56 23.42 12.10
N PHE A 625 -12.81 24.43 11.68
CA PHE A 625 -11.89 25.15 12.55
C PHE A 625 -11.97 26.65 12.30
N CYS A 626 -11.47 27.43 13.22
CA CYS A 626 -11.46 28.88 13.09
C CYS A 626 -10.06 29.45 12.90
N ALA A 627 -9.98 30.56 12.18
CA ALA A 627 -8.76 31.33 12.13
C ALA A 627 -9.08 32.84 12.12
N GLY A 628 -8.20 33.61 12.73
CA GLY A 628 -8.36 35.04 12.85
C GLY A 628 -7.60 35.62 14.03
N TYR A 629 -7.65 36.92 14.18
CA TYR A 629 -7.04 37.65 15.31
C TYR A 629 -8.12 38.09 16.31
N TYR A 630 -7.88 37.88 17.61
CA TYR A 630 -8.77 38.30 18.67
C TYR A 630 -9.16 39.78 18.61
N GLU A 631 -8.22 40.66 18.28
CA GLU A 631 -8.47 42.10 18.13
C GLU A 631 -9.12 42.48 16.80
N GLY A 632 -9.37 41.52 15.91
CA GLY A 632 -9.93 41.76 14.61
C GLY A 632 -8.95 42.41 13.61
N GLY A 633 -9.46 43.16 12.65
CA GLY A 633 -8.72 43.90 11.64
C GLY A 633 -8.29 43.10 10.43
N LYS A 634 -8.46 41.74 10.46
CA LYS A 634 -8.15 40.84 9.36
C LYS A 634 -9.07 39.64 9.40
N ASP A 635 -9.65 39.34 8.27
CA ASP A 635 -10.54 38.20 8.09
C ASP A 635 -10.61 37.84 6.61
N THR A 636 -11.26 36.73 6.30
CA THR A 636 -11.80 36.38 4.99
C THR A 636 -13.24 36.90 4.89
N CYS A 637 -13.64 37.39 3.71
CA CYS A 637 -14.93 38.05 3.54
C CYS A 637 -15.72 37.47 2.34
N LEU A 638 -16.89 38.09 2.05
CA LEU A 638 -17.73 37.71 0.92
C LEU A 638 -16.92 37.75 -0.39
N GLY A 639 -16.95 36.67 -1.17
CA GLY A 639 -16.16 36.48 -2.40
C GLY A 639 -14.90 35.64 -2.19
N ASP A 640 -14.44 35.44 -0.94
CA ASP A 640 -13.36 34.50 -0.62
C ASP A 640 -13.90 33.08 -0.38
N SER A 641 -15.22 32.91 -0.29
CA SER A 641 -15.92 31.63 -0.09
C SER A 641 -15.39 30.52 -0.97
N GLY A 642 -15.07 29.38 -0.36
CA GLY A 642 -14.49 28.22 -1.05
C GLY A 642 -12.98 28.31 -1.31
N GLY A 643 -12.34 29.45 -1.01
CA GLY A 643 -10.89 29.62 -1.10
C GLY A 643 -10.15 28.74 -0.07
N ALA A 644 -8.98 28.26 -0.43
CA ALA A 644 -8.21 27.40 0.43
C ALA A 644 -7.43 28.18 1.50
N PHE A 645 -7.56 27.72 2.75
CA PHE A 645 -6.66 28.07 3.85
C PHE A 645 -5.45 27.14 3.78
N VAL A 646 -4.30 27.68 3.42
CA VAL A 646 -3.11 26.88 3.17
C VAL A 646 -2.05 27.08 4.24
N ILE A 647 -1.47 25.98 4.67
CA ILE A 647 -0.37 25.93 5.65
C ILE A 647 0.84 25.25 5.00
N PHE A 648 2.03 25.71 5.32
CA PHE A 648 3.27 25.08 4.88
C PHE A 648 3.58 23.87 5.78
N ASP A 649 3.62 22.69 5.20
CA ASP A 649 4.04 21.46 5.88
C ASP A 649 5.57 21.33 5.79
N GLU A 650 6.23 21.47 6.92
CA GLU A 650 7.68 21.38 7.03
C GLU A 650 8.23 19.98 6.71
N MET A 651 7.46 18.93 6.94
CA MET A 651 7.90 17.56 6.66
C MET A 651 7.96 17.28 5.15
N SER A 652 6.91 17.65 4.42
CA SER A 652 6.87 17.45 2.96
C SER A 652 7.48 18.60 2.17
N GLN A 653 7.80 19.74 2.82
CA GLN A 653 8.25 21.00 2.20
C GLN A 653 7.27 21.52 1.15
N ARG A 654 5.96 21.44 1.46
CA ARG A 654 4.87 21.77 0.55
C ARG A 654 3.77 22.58 1.21
N TRP A 655 3.07 23.35 0.43
CA TRP A 655 1.83 24.01 0.85
C TRP A 655 0.66 23.03 0.75
N VAL A 656 -0.17 23.01 1.78
CA VAL A 656 -1.26 22.06 1.97
C VAL A 656 -2.55 22.82 2.25
N ALA A 657 -3.65 22.46 1.61
CA ALA A 657 -4.98 22.99 1.84
C ALA A 657 -5.59 22.38 3.11
N GLN A 658 -5.43 23.04 4.23
CA GLN A 658 -5.98 22.59 5.52
C GLN A 658 -7.45 22.94 5.71
N GLY A 659 -7.93 23.99 5.08
CA GLY A 659 -9.31 24.44 5.20
C GLY A 659 -9.86 25.08 3.95
N LEU A 660 -11.20 25.26 3.94
CA LEU A 660 -11.92 26.04 2.94
C LEU A 660 -12.71 27.14 3.64
N VAL A 661 -12.67 28.35 3.10
CA VAL A 661 -13.50 29.47 3.59
C VAL A 661 -14.97 29.06 3.49
N SER A 662 -15.65 29.00 4.63
CA SER A 662 -17.03 28.52 4.72
C SER A 662 -17.99 29.62 5.13
N TRP A 663 -17.90 30.10 6.36
CA TRP A 663 -18.81 31.14 6.89
C TRP A 663 -18.13 31.99 7.97
N GLY A 664 -18.81 33.01 8.42
CA GLY A 664 -18.37 33.90 9.49
C GLY A 664 -19.52 34.42 10.34
N GLY A 665 -19.23 35.26 11.30
CA GLY A 665 -20.25 35.90 12.14
C GLY A 665 -21.12 36.88 11.36
N PRO A 666 -22.23 37.34 12.01
CA PRO A 666 -23.15 38.32 11.44
C PRO A 666 -22.56 39.75 11.42
N GLU A 667 -21.46 39.95 12.13
CA GLU A 667 -20.74 41.23 12.18
C GLU A 667 -19.92 41.43 10.90
N GLU A 668 -19.45 42.67 10.68
CA GLU A 668 -18.55 42.96 9.59
C GLU A 668 -17.26 42.11 9.67
N CYS A 669 -16.74 41.69 8.53
CA CYS A 669 -15.50 40.90 8.44
C CYS A 669 -14.35 41.61 9.19
N GLY A 670 -13.61 40.85 9.98
CA GLY A 670 -12.52 41.37 10.79
C GLY A 670 -12.97 42.12 12.06
N SER A 671 -14.19 41.97 12.51
CA SER A 671 -14.64 42.46 13.79
C SER A 671 -13.92 41.80 14.96
N LYS A 672 -13.79 42.51 16.09
CA LYS A 672 -13.13 41.99 17.28
C LYS A 672 -13.87 40.75 17.81
N GLN A 673 -13.12 39.70 18.16
CA GLN A 673 -13.66 38.44 18.69
C GLN A 673 -14.56 37.68 17.69
N VAL A 674 -14.48 37.98 16.41
CA VAL A 674 -15.11 37.22 15.31
C VAL A 674 -14.02 36.53 14.52
N TYR A 675 -14.17 35.26 14.34
CA TYR A 675 -13.18 34.44 13.59
C TYR A 675 -13.84 33.91 12.33
N GLY A 676 -13.10 33.85 11.23
CA GLY A 676 -13.54 33.12 10.04
C GLY A 676 -13.62 31.62 10.35
N VAL A 677 -14.68 30.97 9.87
CA VAL A 677 -14.89 29.53 10.02
C VAL A 677 -14.59 28.81 8.71
N TYR A 678 -13.81 27.77 8.83
CA TYR A 678 -13.26 27.01 7.69
C TYR A 678 -13.66 25.54 7.80
N THR A 679 -14.05 24.93 6.70
CA THR A 679 -14.25 23.48 6.63
C THR A 679 -12.91 22.78 6.75
N LYS A 680 -12.80 21.82 7.66
CA LYS A 680 -11.58 21.04 7.93
C LYS A 680 -11.35 20.00 6.83
N VAL A 681 -10.45 20.25 5.88
CA VAL A 681 -10.23 19.40 4.70
C VAL A 681 -9.71 18.00 5.07
N SER A 682 -8.93 17.88 6.15
CA SER A 682 -8.38 16.58 6.59
C SER A 682 -9.46 15.51 6.86
N ASN A 683 -10.66 15.92 7.27
CA ASN A 683 -11.77 15.00 7.52
C ASN A 683 -12.39 14.42 6.24
N TYR A 684 -12.04 14.95 5.08
CA TYR A 684 -12.68 14.60 3.80
C TYR A 684 -11.71 14.03 2.77
N VAL A 685 -10.44 13.82 3.12
CA VAL A 685 -9.40 13.38 2.16
C VAL A 685 -9.78 12.08 1.47
N ASP A 686 -10.30 11.11 2.21
CA ASP A 686 -10.70 9.82 1.64
C ASP A 686 -11.86 9.98 0.65
N TRP A 687 -12.89 10.75 1.03
CA TRP A 687 -14.02 11.07 0.15
C TRP A 687 -13.56 11.81 -1.11
N LEU A 688 -12.67 12.80 -0.97
CA LEU A 688 -12.12 13.55 -2.10
C LEU A 688 -11.37 12.62 -3.07
N LEU A 689 -10.53 11.74 -2.56
CA LEU A 689 -9.77 10.80 -3.38
C LEU A 689 -10.68 9.74 -4.03
N GLU A 690 -11.70 9.29 -3.35
CA GLU A 690 -12.70 8.36 -3.88
C GLU A 690 -13.45 8.99 -5.06
N GLU A 691 -13.98 10.21 -4.90
CA GLU A 691 -14.71 10.92 -5.94
C GLU A 691 -13.83 11.28 -7.14
N MET A 692 -12.58 11.67 -6.89
CA MET A 692 -11.63 12.00 -7.96
C MET A 692 -11.19 10.78 -8.77
N ASN A 693 -11.17 9.58 -8.16
CA ASN A 693 -10.78 8.32 -8.81
C ASN A 693 -11.97 7.50 -9.31
N SER A 694 -13.20 7.91 -9.00
CA SER A 694 -14.41 7.18 -9.38
C SER A 694 -14.61 7.22 -10.90
N PRO A 695 -14.75 6.04 -11.56
CA PRO A 695 -15.05 5.98 -13.00
C PRO A 695 -16.51 6.37 -13.34
N ARG A 696 -17.31 6.84 -12.38
CA ARG A 696 -18.70 7.24 -12.58
C ARG A 696 -18.79 8.63 -13.23
N GLY A 697 -18.47 8.71 -14.51
CA GLY A 697 -18.46 9.98 -15.28
C GLY A 697 -18.83 9.83 -16.74
N VAL A 698 -19.74 8.90 -17.09
CA VAL A 698 -20.54 8.99 -18.33
C VAL A 698 -21.94 8.48 -17.97
N ARG A 699 -22.77 9.31 -17.41
CA ARG A 699 -24.22 9.23 -17.63
C ARG A 699 -24.55 10.38 -18.55
N GLU A 700 -24.85 10.03 -19.78
CA GLU A 700 -25.52 10.85 -20.77
C GLU A 700 -26.73 11.53 -20.12
N LEU A 701 -26.79 12.83 -20.30
CA LEU A 701 -28.01 13.61 -20.25
C LEU A 701 -28.71 13.48 -21.59
#